data_58e93034c24fcc42505b854f1269b299
#
_entry.id   58e93034c24fcc42505b854f1269b299
#
_cell.length_a   1.000
_cell.length_b   1.000
_cell.length_c   1.000
_cell.angle_alpha   90.00
_cell.angle_beta   90.00
_cell.angle_gamma   90.00
#
_symmetry.space_group_name_H-M   'P 1'
#
loop_
_entity.id
_entity.type
_entity.pdbx_description
1 polymer ?
#
loop_
_entity_poly.entity_id
_entity_poly.type
_entity_poly.pdbx_seq_one_letter_code
_entity_poly.pdbx_strand_id
1 'polypeptide(L)'
;VVKLFSLLFWLTPPLVALGLYGSTLSLPFFWDDVANFQFMFGRSLAQIWIDSSGFPYYRPLTFVLWRILQLTFGPLNPLPFHALNILTLIACGWMVGALATQLTRDDKPGFLEKPGLLLTGWLVGALMTVFPFAALVVPLVASLFHLFVTLLSVSACVCLLEFEQTQKRRWATLALLLAALAPFAHESGMAVAALMAVCLLIRLPNLQSLIFRLRSGYSSRQVSSLPSLFVVALSFLCNLAFLPWWAGIPKERPEGSFAWAGWESLGQSLIFFFEGLTFPIQFLARPLMAAGWSDIWAVTLLGLIAIAAAFALLNDRRWLMFGLGYGLLAALPALTALPFSYIIVSPRLMVVTAPAAAILWAMVFVGGTRRIASVPVRIGAAAAIAVAASIAPALHIVKEVRLHHLALDHLWSFVAEAKSHPAEKLLVVNPVNWIAPVEATYALGHEGVEVMPGYLTPQLMAWAHTQALYQVDGVTFPLIFPQLNDIYFSTWGGGLDWEAMAERVRSADRVALIRYADDQIRYEEVGRVLPATGKAKVSFEERIWLTDAQAALTSDAIELHLNWRVNAVSGEDIFANAADCAGNVLGLSGGAGMGGIYPIWLWQPGESIHEVRRIPLDAPSPDGCYRVGIGLFNPQTGERTPATNENGTRLDNDVFVLELNNPTP
;
A
#
# COMPACT_ATOMS: atom_id res chain seq x y z
N VAL A 1 -20.05 28.25 18.26
CA VAL A 1 -19.00 27.28 18.65
C VAL A 1 -19.51 25.85 18.48
N VAL A 2 -20.63 25.43 19.13
CA VAL A 2 -21.17 24.06 19.05
C VAL A 2 -21.45 23.62 17.61
N LYS A 3 -22.13 24.47 16.81
CA LYS A 3 -22.40 24.17 15.39
C LYS A 3 -21.12 24.00 14.58
N LEU A 4 -20.08 24.80 14.85
CA LEU A 4 -18.79 24.70 14.17
C LEU A 4 -18.12 23.34 14.47
N PHE A 5 -18.02 22.94 15.74
CA PHE A 5 -17.39 21.65 16.07
C PHE A 5 -18.21 20.46 15.61
N SER A 6 -19.54 20.57 15.58
CA SER A 6 -20.37 19.54 14.96
C SER A 6 -20.10 19.43 13.46
N LEU A 7 -19.95 20.56 12.76
CA LEU A 7 -19.58 20.57 11.34
C LEU A 7 -18.20 19.98 11.11
N LEU A 8 -17.19 20.42 11.90
CA LEU A 8 -15.81 19.92 11.82
C LEU A 8 -15.75 18.41 12.11
N PHE A 9 -16.52 17.90 13.08
CA PHE A 9 -16.60 16.47 13.38
C PHE A 9 -17.03 15.65 12.16
N TRP A 10 -18.02 16.13 11.41
CA TRP A 10 -18.53 15.41 10.24
C TRP A 10 -17.65 15.60 8.99
N LEU A 11 -17.06 16.77 8.80
CA LEU A 11 -16.32 17.10 7.58
C LEU A 11 -14.84 16.72 7.62
N THR A 12 -14.18 16.77 8.80
CA THR A 12 -12.72 16.57 8.87
C THR A 12 -12.30 15.16 8.44
N PRO A 13 -12.88 14.04 8.93
CA PRO A 13 -12.48 12.72 8.48
C PRO A 13 -12.59 12.52 6.96
N PRO A 14 -13.71 12.87 6.28
CA PRO A 14 -13.78 12.72 4.83
C PRO A 14 -12.82 13.64 4.08
N LEU A 15 -12.67 14.91 4.47
CA LEU A 15 -11.75 15.82 3.80
C LEU A 15 -10.29 15.38 3.93
N VAL A 16 -9.89 14.95 5.11
CA VAL A 16 -8.53 14.46 5.37
C VAL A 16 -8.28 13.13 4.65
N ALA A 17 -9.22 12.18 4.74
CA ALA A 17 -9.08 10.89 4.07
C ALA A 17 -9.01 11.05 2.55
N LEU A 18 -9.88 11.86 1.95
CA LEU A 18 -9.85 12.12 0.50
C LEU A 18 -8.61 12.91 0.09
N GLY A 19 -8.17 13.87 0.89
CA GLY A 19 -6.95 14.64 0.61
C GLY A 19 -5.68 13.80 0.66
N LEU A 20 -5.60 12.83 1.56
CA LEU A 20 -4.42 11.98 1.72
C LEU A 20 -4.45 10.73 0.82
N TYR A 21 -5.62 10.14 0.60
CA TYR A 21 -5.78 8.84 -0.05
C TYR A 21 -6.61 8.87 -1.34
N GLY A 22 -7.14 10.03 -1.76
CA GLY A 22 -8.03 10.10 -2.92
C GLY A 22 -7.42 9.57 -4.21
N SER A 23 -6.11 9.75 -4.41
CA SER A 23 -5.41 9.20 -5.58
C SER A 23 -5.35 7.67 -5.59
N THR A 24 -5.44 7.00 -4.45
CA THR A 24 -5.44 5.52 -4.40
C THR A 24 -6.63 4.88 -5.11
N LEU A 25 -7.68 5.65 -5.43
CA LEU A 25 -8.83 5.19 -6.20
C LEU A 25 -8.46 4.71 -7.61
N SER A 26 -7.34 5.16 -8.16
CA SER A 26 -6.84 4.76 -9.48
C SER A 26 -5.84 3.61 -9.46
N LEU A 27 -5.46 3.11 -8.28
CA LEU A 27 -4.50 2.01 -8.16
C LEU A 27 -5.07 0.69 -8.72
N PRO A 28 -4.24 -0.15 -9.35
CA PRO A 28 -4.61 -1.51 -9.73
C PRO A 28 -4.69 -2.42 -8.50
N PHE A 29 -5.21 -3.63 -8.69
CA PHE A 29 -5.07 -4.71 -7.71
C PHE A 29 -3.62 -5.21 -7.69
N PHE A 30 -3.10 -5.49 -6.50
CA PHE A 30 -1.73 -5.95 -6.33
C PHE A 30 -1.60 -6.82 -5.08
N TRP A 31 -0.47 -7.49 -4.90
CA TRP A 31 -0.12 -8.26 -3.72
C TRP A 31 -1.26 -9.20 -3.25
N ASP A 32 -1.65 -9.12 -1.98
CA ASP A 32 -2.70 -9.94 -1.35
C ASP A 32 -4.08 -9.80 -2.02
N ASP A 33 -4.35 -8.72 -2.76
CA ASP A 33 -5.60 -8.55 -3.50
C ASP A 33 -5.78 -9.69 -4.51
N VAL A 34 -4.70 -10.01 -5.23
CA VAL A 34 -4.68 -11.05 -6.26
C VAL A 34 -4.99 -12.42 -5.66
N ALA A 35 -4.31 -12.78 -4.56
CA ALA A 35 -4.53 -14.05 -3.87
C ALA A 35 -5.95 -14.16 -3.29
N ASN A 36 -6.47 -13.07 -2.70
CA ASN A 36 -7.82 -13.03 -2.16
C ASN A 36 -8.89 -13.17 -3.24
N PHE A 37 -8.70 -12.53 -4.40
CA PHE A 37 -9.64 -12.66 -5.52
C PHE A 37 -9.56 -14.04 -6.16
N GLN A 38 -8.39 -14.65 -6.25
CA GLN A 38 -8.23 -16.03 -6.69
C GLN A 38 -9.00 -16.99 -5.76
N PHE A 39 -8.90 -16.80 -4.45
CA PHE A 39 -9.67 -17.59 -3.48
C PHE A 39 -11.19 -17.44 -3.67
N MET A 40 -11.68 -16.21 -3.93
CA MET A 40 -13.11 -15.95 -4.10
C MET A 40 -13.65 -16.37 -5.47
N PHE A 41 -12.77 -16.58 -6.46
CA PHE A 41 -13.18 -16.89 -7.83
C PHE A 41 -14.02 -18.17 -7.90
N GLY A 42 -15.20 -18.06 -8.52
CA GLY A 42 -16.14 -19.18 -8.65
C GLY A 42 -16.90 -19.59 -7.37
N ARG A 43 -16.56 -19.04 -6.20
CA ARG A 43 -17.25 -19.35 -4.93
C ARG A 43 -18.57 -18.58 -4.79
N SER A 44 -19.60 -19.29 -4.34
CA SER A 44 -20.86 -18.67 -3.91
C SER A 44 -20.71 -18.00 -2.53
N LEU A 45 -21.66 -17.10 -2.20
CA LEU A 45 -21.69 -16.47 -0.88
C LEU A 45 -21.77 -17.50 0.26
N ALA A 46 -22.51 -18.59 0.07
CA ALA A 46 -22.61 -19.66 1.07
C ALA A 46 -21.28 -20.41 1.25
N GLN A 47 -20.58 -20.72 0.15
CA GLN A 47 -19.29 -21.40 0.21
C GLN A 47 -18.24 -20.56 0.96
N ILE A 48 -18.24 -19.24 0.81
CA ILE A 48 -17.34 -18.33 1.56
C ILE A 48 -17.52 -18.47 3.07
N TRP A 49 -18.74 -18.79 3.55
CA TRP A 49 -19.03 -18.95 4.97
C TRP A 49 -18.63 -20.30 5.57
N ILE A 50 -18.59 -21.36 4.76
CA ILE A 50 -18.43 -22.72 5.29
C ILE A 50 -17.12 -23.38 4.86
N ASP A 51 -16.38 -22.79 3.93
CA ASP A 51 -15.17 -23.39 3.36
C ASP A 51 -14.11 -22.33 3.05
N SER A 52 -12.93 -22.51 3.62
CA SER A 52 -11.72 -21.72 3.39
C SER A 52 -10.56 -22.56 2.83
N SER A 53 -10.86 -23.72 2.25
CA SER A 53 -9.85 -24.60 1.63
C SER A 53 -9.05 -23.84 0.56
N GLY A 54 -7.74 -24.03 0.55
CA GLY A 54 -6.83 -23.29 -0.35
C GLY A 54 -6.52 -21.85 0.11
N PHE A 55 -6.91 -21.49 1.37
CA PHE A 55 -6.60 -20.18 1.93
C PHE A 55 -6.26 -20.28 3.43
N PRO A 56 -5.26 -19.55 3.95
CA PRO A 56 -4.81 -19.70 5.33
C PRO A 56 -5.72 -19.04 6.36
N TYR A 57 -6.58 -18.12 5.96
CA TYR A 57 -7.42 -17.32 6.86
C TYR A 57 -8.91 -17.58 6.65
N TYR A 58 -9.70 -17.37 7.72
CA TYR A 58 -11.15 -17.45 7.66
C TYR A 58 -11.77 -16.09 8.01
N ARG A 59 -12.14 -15.30 6.99
CA ARG A 59 -12.65 -13.92 7.10
C ARG A 59 -13.91 -13.71 6.24
N PRO A 60 -14.96 -14.53 6.42
CA PRO A 60 -16.06 -14.61 5.48
C PRO A 60 -16.82 -13.29 5.32
N LEU A 61 -16.92 -12.48 6.37
CA LEU A 61 -17.68 -11.24 6.32
C LEU A 61 -17.08 -10.23 5.33
N THR A 62 -15.77 -10.12 5.28
CA THR A 62 -15.08 -9.23 4.33
C THR A 62 -15.13 -9.80 2.91
N PHE A 63 -14.91 -11.11 2.75
CA PHE A 63 -15.01 -11.76 1.44
C PHE A 63 -16.42 -11.68 0.84
N VAL A 64 -17.47 -11.83 1.66
CA VAL A 64 -18.86 -11.63 1.23
C VAL A 64 -19.08 -10.20 0.74
N LEU A 65 -18.58 -9.21 1.46
CA LEU A 65 -18.68 -7.80 1.07
C LEU A 65 -17.99 -7.54 -0.27
N TRP A 66 -16.77 -8.06 -0.47
CA TRP A 66 -16.06 -7.95 -1.75
C TRP A 66 -16.81 -8.70 -2.87
N ARG A 67 -17.38 -9.87 -2.57
CA ARG A 67 -18.16 -10.61 -3.57
C ARG A 67 -19.39 -9.83 -4.01
N ILE A 68 -20.05 -9.15 -3.10
CA ILE A 68 -21.17 -8.25 -3.42
C ILE A 68 -20.69 -7.10 -4.32
N LEU A 69 -19.54 -6.48 -4.03
CA LEU A 69 -18.97 -5.44 -4.89
C LEU A 69 -18.64 -5.96 -6.29
N GLN A 70 -18.05 -7.15 -6.40
CA GLN A 70 -17.79 -7.78 -7.70
C GLN A 70 -19.06 -8.01 -8.51
N LEU A 71 -20.13 -8.48 -7.87
CA LEU A 71 -21.42 -8.73 -8.52
C LEU A 71 -22.11 -7.43 -8.95
N THR A 72 -21.87 -6.32 -8.23
CA THR A 72 -22.53 -5.03 -8.47
C THR A 72 -21.80 -4.17 -9.49
N PHE A 73 -20.46 -4.08 -9.38
CA PHE A 73 -19.63 -3.14 -10.15
C PHE A 73 -18.71 -3.85 -11.17
N GLY A 74 -18.78 -5.17 -11.23
CA GLY A 74 -17.89 -5.99 -12.03
C GLY A 74 -16.59 -6.38 -11.29
N PRO A 75 -16.03 -7.55 -11.64
CA PRO A 75 -14.88 -8.12 -10.92
C PRO A 75 -13.54 -7.40 -11.23
N LEU A 76 -13.50 -6.62 -12.31
CA LEU A 76 -12.27 -6.04 -12.85
C LEU A 76 -12.08 -4.55 -12.50
N ASN A 77 -13.04 -3.96 -11.79
CA ASN A 77 -13.00 -2.54 -11.43
C ASN A 77 -12.44 -2.36 -10.01
N PRO A 78 -11.19 -1.90 -9.80
CA PRO A 78 -10.63 -1.71 -8.47
C PRO A 78 -11.23 -0.53 -7.71
N LEU A 79 -11.77 0.48 -8.40
CA LEU A 79 -12.26 1.72 -7.79
C LEU A 79 -13.23 1.52 -6.63
N PRO A 80 -14.31 0.69 -6.72
CA PRO A 80 -15.25 0.51 -5.59
C PRO A 80 -14.61 -0.16 -4.37
N PHE A 81 -13.56 -0.96 -4.57
CA PHE A 81 -12.84 -1.62 -3.47
C PHE A 81 -11.94 -0.63 -2.73
N HIS A 82 -11.16 0.18 -3.45
CA HIS A 82 -10.37 1.27 -2.85
C HIS A 82 -11.29 2.32 -2.19
N ALA A 83 -12.42 2.67 -2.83
CA ALA A 83 -13.42 3.56 -2.25
C ALA A 83 -13.95 3.01 -0.92
N LEU A 84 -14.18 1.70 -0.83
CA LEU A 84 -14.64 1.06 0.41
C LEU A 84 -13.60 1.19 1.53
N ASN A 85 -12.29 1.05 1.24
CA ASN A 85 -11.23 1.26 2.23
C ASN A 85 -11.24 2.70 2.76
N ILE A 86 -11.33 3.70 1.88
CA ILE A 86 -11.42 5.11 2.26
C ILE A 86 -12.68 5.38 3.09
N LEU A 87 -13.83 4.91 2.66
CA LEU A 87 -15.10 5.06 3.38
C LEU A 87 -15.06 4.39 4.76
N THR A 88 -14.41 3.23 4.87
CA THR A 88 -14.26 2.53 6.15
C THR A 88 -13.33 3.30 7.09
N LEU A 89 -12.22 3.90 6.58
CA LEU A 89 -11.36 4.78 7.37
C LEU A 89 -12.13 6.01 7.88
N ILE A 90 -12.92 6.65 7.03
CA ILE A 90 -13.79 7.78 7.41
C ILE A 90 -14.75 7.35 8.53
N ALA A 91 -15.42 6.21 8.37
CA ALA A 91 -16.32 5.66 9.38
C ALA A 91 -15.60 5.35 10.69
N CYS A 92 -14.36 4.82 10.64
CA CYS A 92 -13.50 4.66 11.81
C CYS A 92 -13.26 6.00 12.50
N GLY A 93 -12.89 7.05 11.75
CA GLY A 93 -12.70 8.40 12.29
C GLY A 93 -13.94 8.91 13.04
N TRP A 94 -15.11 8.79 12.47
CA TRP A 94 -16.37 9.17 13.13
C TRP A 94 -16.67 8.33 14.37
N MET A 95 -16.52 7.01 14.28
CA MET A 95 -16.86 6.12 15.39
C MET A 95 -15.87 6.23 16.56
N VAL A 96 -14.57 6.42 16.29
CA VAL A 96 -13.57 6.65 17.34
C VAL A 96 -13.79 8.02 18.00
N GLY A 97 -14.14 9.05 17.22
CA GLY A 97 -14.53 10.35 17.75
C GLY A 97 -15.82 10.29 18.60
N ALA A 98 -16.82 9.49 18.17
CA ALA A 98 -18.03 9.23 18.95
C ALA A 98 -17.71 8.48 20.25
N LEU A 99 -16.83 7.47 20.21
CA LEU A 99 -16.35 6.75 21.40
C LEU A 99 -15.72 7.71 22.41
N ALA A 100 -14.80 8.57 21.96
CA ALA A 100 -14.17 9.57 22.82
C ALA A 100 -15.19 10.51 23.46
N THR A 101 -16.18 10.98 22.68
CA THR A 101 -17.26 11.82 23.18
C THR A 101 -18.09 11.10 24.25
N GLN A 102 -18.39 9.83 24.05
CA GLN A 102 -19.12 9.01 25.03
C GLN A 102 -18.32 8.77 26.31
N LEU A 103 -17.01 8.48 26.19
CA LEU A 103 -16.13 8.24 27.32
C LEU A 103 -15.93 9.49 28.20
N THR A 104 -15.95 10.69 27.58
CA THR A 104 -15.71 11.97 28.29
C THR A 104 -16.99 12.62 28.83
N ARG A 105 -18.18 12.12 28.49
CA ARG A 105 -19.48 12.75 28.75
C ARG A 105 -19.80 12.98 30.23
N ASP A 106 -19.27 12.14 31.12
CA ASP A 106 -19.58 12.17 32.56
C ASP A 106 -18.46 12.85 33.37
N ASP A 107 -17.43 13.38 32.74
CA ASP A 107 -16.39 14.14 33.43
C ASP A 107 -17.00 15.46 33.96
N LYS A 108 -16.66 15.81 35.22
CA LYS A 108 -17.25 16.94 35.94
C LYS A 108 -17.13 18.25 35.16
N PRO A 109 -18.16 19.14 35.26
CA PRO A 109 -18.15 20.42 34.57
C PRO A 109 -16.98 21.28 34.97
N GLY A 110 -16.24 21.76 34.02
CA GLY A 110 -15.11 22.66 34.20
C GLY A 110 -14.36 22.93 32.91
N PHE A 111 -14.08 21.92 32.12
CA PHE A 111 -13.42 22.05 30.82
C PHE A 111 -14.18 21.41 29.66
N LEU A 112 -14.93 20.39 29.95
CA LEU A 112 -15.71 19.64 28.97
C LEU A 112 -17.20 20.02 29.01
N GLU A 113 -17.53 21.31 29.07
CA GLU A 113 -18.86 21.78 28.69
C GLU A 113 -19.17 21.33 27.26
N LYS A 114 -20.45 21.31 26.85
CA LYS A 114 -20.90 20.81 25.53
C LYS A 114 -19.96 21.10 24.34
N PRO A 115 -19.33 22.29 24.21
CA PRO A 115 -18.31 22.56 23.19
C PRO A 115 -17.02 21.73 23.31
N GLY A 116 -16.58 21.42 24.52
CA GLY A 116 -15.36 20.63 24.78
C GLY A 116 -15.51 19.16 24.41
N LEU A 117 -16.69 18.57 24.60
CA LEU A 117 -16.98 17.18 24.17
C LEU A 117 -16.87 17.02 22.65
N LEU A 118 -17.42 17.97 21.91
CA LEU A 118 -17.36 17.98 20.46
C LEU A 118 -15.95 18.26 19.96
N LEU A 119 -15.17 19.10 20.65
CA LEU A 119 -13.74 19.31 20.37
C LEU A 119 -12.96 17.99 20.48
N THR A 120 -13.13 17.26 21.59
CA THR A 120 -12.44 15.99 21.81
C THR A 120 -12.79 14.97 20.72
N GLY A 121 -14.09 14.82 20.43
CA GLY A 121 -14.53 13.92 19.35
C GLY A 121 -13.95 14.28 17.99
N TRP A 122 -13.91 15.58 17.66
CA TRP A 122 -13.31 16.06 16.41
C TRP A 122 -11.80 15.79 16.35
N LEU A 123 -11.04 16.13 17.40
CA LEU A 123 -9.59 15.87 17.45
C LEU A 123 -9.26 14.40 17.30
N VAL A 124 -10.00 13.55 18.01
CA VAL A 124 -9.83 12.09 17.95
C VAL A 124 -10.12 11.55 16.56
N GLY A 125 -11.24 11.99 15.94
CA GLY A 125 -11.58 11.60 14.57
C GLY A 125 -10.51 12.01 13.56
N ALA A 126 -9.97 13.23 13.70
CA ALA A 126 -8.87 13.72 12.86
C ALA A 126 -7.59 12.88 13.05
N LEU A 127 -7.17 12.64 14.30
CA LEU A 127 -5.97 11.84 14.62
C LEU A 127 -6.10 10.38 14.15
N MET A 128 -7.30 9.79 14.23
CA MET A 128 -7.56 8.47 13.68
C MET A 128 -7.33 8.42 12.17
N THR A 129 -7.76 9.47 11.46
CA THR A 129 -7.67 9.53 9.99
C THR A 129 -6.23 9.74 9.50
N VAL A 130 -5.39 10.44 10.28
CA VAL A 130 -3.96 10.66 9.99
C VAL A 130 -3.05 9.63 10.66
N PHE A 131 -3.58 8.53 11.17
CA PHE A 131 -2.75 7.48 11.77
C PHE A 131 -1.77 6.93 10.71
N PRO A 132 -0.44 7.01 10.92
CA PRO A 132 0.53 6.82 9.85
C PRO A 132 0.49 5.43 9.22
N PHE A 133 0.26 4.40 10.02
CA PHE A 133 0.25 3.01 9.55
C PHE A 133 -1.02 2.64 8.77
N ALA A 134 -1.99 3.53 8.66
CA ALA A 134 -3.09 3.43 7.70
C ALA A 134 -2.61 3.60 6.24
N ALA A 135 -1.42 4.18 6.02
CA ALA A 135 -0.80 4.32 4.70
C ALA A 135 -0.54 2.97 4.00
N LEU A 136 -0.38 1.89 4.75
CA LEU A 136 -0.23 0.53 4.24
C LEU A 136 -1.54 -0.27 4.21
N VAL A 137 -2.64 0.33 4.67
CA VAL A 137 -3.95 -0.32 4.75
C VAL A 137 -4.91 0.21 3.69
N VAL A 138 -4.96 1.52 3.50
CA VAL A 138 -5.93 2.15 2.60
C VAL A 138 -5.64 1.84 1.12
N PRO A 139 -4.38 1.91 0.64
CA PRO A 139 -4.07 1.57 -0.75
C PRO A 139 -4.28 0.08 -1.10
N LEU A 140 -4.06 -0.83 -0.16
CA LEU A 140 -4.20 -2.27 -0.36
C LEU A 140 -5.63 -2.72 -0.06
N VAL A 141 -6.37 -3.16 -1.08
CA VAL A 141 -7.77 -3.63 -0.92
C VAL A 141 -7.87 -4.75 0.11
N ALA A 142 -6.94 -5.70 0.07
CA ALA A 142 -6.84 -6.82 0.99
C ALA A 142 -6.75 -6.40 2.47
N SER A 143 -6.29 -5.20 2.75
CA SER A 143 -6.15 -4.70 4.12
C SER A 143 -7.45 -4.14 4.73
N LEU A 144 -8.56 -4.13 4.00
CA LEU A 144 -9.89 -3.79 4.54
C LEU A 144 -10.21 -4.54 5.84
N PHE A 145 -9.72 -5.77 5.99
CA PHE A 145 -9.91 -6.58 7.22
C PHE A 145 -9.59 -5.80 8.50
N HIS A 146 -8.48 -5.05 8.51
CA HIS A 146 -8.02 -4.31 9.69
C HIS A 146 -8.89 -3.07 9.99
N LEU A 147 -9.30 -2.33 8.95
CA LEU A 147 -10.23 -1.21 9.12
C LEU A 147 -11.60 -1.70 9.55
N PHE A 148 -12.08 -2.79 8.96
CA PHE A 148 -13.43 -3.28 9.20
C PHE A 148 -13.58 -3.86 10.61
N VAL A 149 -12.61 -4.67 11.08
CA VAL A 149 -12.62 -5.14 12.46
C VAL A 149 -12.50 -4.00 13.47
N THR A 150 -11.70 -2.97 13.16
CA THR A 150 -11.58 -1.76 13.98
C THR A 150 -12.92 -1.04 14.07
N LEU A 151 -13.60 -0.84 12.93
CA LEU A 151 -14.92 -0.22 12.87
C LEU A 151 -15.96 -0.98 13.70
N LEU A 152 -16.03 -2.31 13.53
CA LEU A 152 -16.96 -3.17 14.28
C LEU A 152 -16.68 -3.11 15.79
N SER A 153 -15.40 -3.20 16.20
CA SER A 153 -14.99 -3.19 17.59
C SER A 153 -15.32 -1.86 18.28
N VAL A 154 -14.98 -0.74 17.64
CA VAL A 154 -15.27 0.60 18.16
C VAL A 154 -16.78 0.85 18.21
N SER A 155 -17.51 0.43 17.16
CA SER A 155 -18.97 0.56 17.12
C SER A 155 -19.66 -0.26 18.23
N ALA A 156 -19.16 -1.46 18.54
CA ALA A 156 -19.65 -2.26 19.66
C ALA A 156 -19.44 -1.54 21.00
N CYS A 157 -18.25 -0.92 21.20
CA CYS A 157 -17.98 -0.10 22.39
C CYS A 157 -18.93 1.11 22.50
N VAL A 158 -19.16 1.85 21.41
CA VAL A 158 -20.08 2.99 21.37
C VAL A 158 -21.50 2.54 21.73
N CYS A 159 -21.97 1.45 21.13
CA CYS A 159 -23.31 0.90 21.41
C CYS A 159 -23.45 0.43 22.87
N LEU A 160 -22.43 -0.19 23.44
CA LEU A 160 -22.41 -0.57 24.85
C LEU A 160 -22.53 0.64 25.77
N LEU A 161 -21.75 1.70 25.53
CA LEU A 161 -21.80 2.93 26.33
C LEU A 161 -23.14 3.67 26.17
N GLU A 162 -23.71 3.67 24.98
CA GLU A 162 -25.05 4.22 24.73
C GLU A 162 -26.13 3.38 25.41
N PHE A 163 -25.99 2.05 25.47
CA PHE A 163 -26.85 1.18 26.24
C PHE A 163 -26.76 1.50 27.74
N GLU A 164 -25.55 1.63 28.26
CA GLU A 164 -25.37 1.95 29.68
C GLU A 164 -26.06 3.25 30.06
N GLN A 165 -26.01 4.28 29.19
CA GLN A 165 -26.68 5.57 29.46
C GLN A 165 -28.19 5.54 29.33
N THR A 166 -28.68 4.89 28.26
CA THR A 166 -30.11 5.00 27.87
C THR A 166 -30.94 3.82 28.32
N GLN A 167 -30.31 2.70 28.69
CA GLN A 167 -30.92 1.40 29.02
C GLN A 167 -31.84 0.87 27.91
N LYS A 168 -31.75 1.39 26.66
CA LYS A 168 -32.53 0.94 25.53
C LYS A 168 -31.99 -0.36 24.96
N ARG A 169 -32.76 -1.44 25.01
CA ARG A 169 -32.38 -2.81 24.57
C ARG A 169 -31.76 -2.85 23.16
N ARG A 170 -32.25 -2.00 22.24
CA ARG A 170 -31.68 -1.92 20.87
C ARG A 170 -30.18 -1.73 20.84
N TRP A 171 -29.62 -0.92 21.76
CA TRP A 171 -28.19 -0.67 21.82
C TRP A 171 -27.40 -1.87 22.36
N ALA A 172 -28.00 -2.60 23.34
CA ALA A 172 -27.40 -3.86 23.81
C ALA A 172 -27.36 -4.92 22.71
N THR A 173 -28.52 -5.07 21.97
CA THR A 173 -28.57 -6.01 20.84
C THR A 173 -27.57 -5.65 19.75
N LEU A 174 -27.43 -4.36 19.41
CA LEU A 174 -26.48 -3.92 18.39
C LEU A 174 -25.03 -4.11 18.85
N ALA A 175 -24.71 -3.80 20.11
CA ALA A 175 -23.37 -4.04 20.68
C ALA A 175 -22.98 -5.53 20.59
N LEU A 176 -23.93 -6.41 20.98
CA LEU A 176 -23.73 -7.86 20.94
C LEU A 176 -23.57 -8.37 19.51
N LEU A 177 -24.40 -7.90 18.57
CA LEU A 177 -24.31 -8.29 17.17
C LEU A 177 -22.96 -7.88 16.57
N LEU A 178 -22.51 -6.63 16.79
CA LEU A 178 -21.23 -6.13 16.29
C LEU A 178 -20.07 -6.89 16.90
N ALA A 179 -20.11 -7.19 18.19
CA ALA A 179 -19.10 -7.99 18.88
C ALA A 179 -19.04 -9.43 18.35
N ALA A 180 -20.19 -10.04 18.06
CA ALA A 180 -20.25 -11.39 17.49
C ALA A 180 -19.77 -11.44 16.03
N LEU A 181 -19.97 -10.37 15.26
CA LEU A 181 -19.53 -10.29 13.86
C LEU A 181 -18.04 -9.96 13.69
N ALA A 182 -17.42 -9.28 14.65
CA ALA A 182 -16.04 -8.82 14.53
C ALA A 182 -15.02 -9.94 14.24
N PRO A 183 -15.06 -11.14 14.86
CA PRO A 183 -14.13 -12.24 14.54
C PRO A 183 -14.28 -12.78 13.10
N PHE A 184 -15.47 -12.64 12.49
CA PHE A 184 -15.71 -13.04 11.10
C PHE A 184 -15.15 -12.02 10.07
N ALA A 185 -14.82 -10.81 10.51
CA ALA A 185 -14.11 -9.84 9.69
C ALA A 185 -12.58 -10.05 9.74
N HIS A 186 -12.05 -10.32 10.95
CA HIS A 186 -10.63 -10.57 11.20
C HIS A 186 -10.46 -11.20 12.58
N GLU A 187 -9.46 -12.07 12.75
CA GLU A 187 -9.18 -12.78 14.00
C GLU A 187 -8.96 -11.84 15.21
N SER A 188 -8.44 -10.62 14.98
CA SER A 188 -8.31 -9.59 16.04
C SER A 188 -9.65 -9.20 16.67
N GLY A 189 -10.79 -9.49 16.01
CA GLY A 189 -12.12 -9.28 16.54
C GLY A 189 -12.42 -10.11 17.82
N MET A 190 -11.62 -11.15 18.10
CA MET A 190 -11.69 -11.90 19.35
C MET A 190 -11.43 -11.02 20.59
N ALA A 191 -10.71 -9.91 20.44
CA ALA A 191 -10.44 -8.97 21.53
C ALA A 191 -11.64 -8.04 21.85
N VAL A 192 -12.69 -7.99 21.03
CA VAL A 192 -13.73 -6.95 21.12
C VAL A 192 -14.45 -6.93 22.49
N ALA A 193 -14.74 -8.09 23.08
CA ALA A 193 -15.37 -8.14 24.38
C ALA A 193 -14.47 -7.58 25.51
N ALA A 194 -13.14 -7.80 25.42
CA ALA A 194 -12.18 -7.21 26.33
C ALA A 194 -12.06 -5.68 26.13
N LEU A 195 -12.10 -5.21 24.88
CA LEU A 195 -12.12 -3.77 24.57
C LEU A 195 -13.39 -3.09 25.11
N MET A 196 -14.56 -3.73 24.99
CA MET A 196 -15.82 -3.30 25.60
C MET A 196 -15.72 -3.21 27.13
N ALA A 197 -15.06 -4.21 27.76
CA ALA A 197 -14.82 -4.20 29.21
C ALA A 197 -13.96 -3.01 29.64
N VAL A 198 -12.86 -2.72 28.90
CA VAL A 198 -12.01 -1.55 29.17
C VAL A 198 -12.82 -0.25 29.07
N CYS A 199 -13.63 -0.08 28.02
CA CYS A 199 -14.48 1.10 27.86
C CYS A 199 -15.45 1.28 29.03
N LEU A 200 -16.04 0.19 29.52
CA LEU A 200 -16.96 0.22 30.66
C LEU A 200 -16.21 0.53 31.97
N LEU A 201 -15.05 -0.08 32.21
CA LEU A 201 -14.22 0.14 33.41
C LEU A 201 -13.75 1.60 33.53
N ILE A 202 -13.40 2.23 32.43
CA ILE A 202 -12.97 3.65 32.40
C ILE A 202 -14.12 4.59 32.83
N ARG A 203 -15.36 4.23 32.55
CA ARG A 203 -16.54 5.01 32.96
C ARG A 203 -16.94 4.81 34.42
N LEU A 204 -16.56 3.71 35.03
CA LEU A 204 -16.93 3.44 36.42
C LEU A 204 -16.07 4.29 37.37
N PRO A 205 -16.65 5.23 38.15
CA PRO A 205 -15.88 6.23 38.91
C PRO A 205 -15.08 5.65 40.07
N ASN A 206 -15.35 4.42 40.52
CA ASN A 206 -14.60 3.75 41.57
C ASN A 206 -14.90 2.25 41.64
N LEU A 207 -14.00 1.41 41.17
CA LEU A 207 -14.14 -0.05 41.27
C LEU A 207 -14.24 -0.51 42.73
N GLN A 208 -13.52 0.14 43.66
CA GLN A 208 -13.62 -0.13 45.09
C GLN A 208 -15.00 0.23 45.67
N SER A 209 -15.60 1.33 45.21
CA SER A 209 -16.97 1.70 45.61
C SER A 209 -18.02 0.73 45.08
N LEU A 210 -17.79 0.17 43.87
CA LEU A 210 -18.67 -0.88 43.32
C LEU A 210 -18.63 -2.16 44.16
N ILE A 211 -17.42 -2.64 44.52
CA ILE A 211 -17.23 -3.84 45.38
C ILE A 211 -17.80 -3.60 46.77
N PHE A 212 -17.56 -2.42 47.35
CA PHE A 212 -18.08 -2.07 48.67
C PHE A 212 -19.61 -1.97 48.70
N ARG A 213 -20.22 -1.45 47.64
CA ARG A 213 -21.67 -1.28 47.51
C ARG A 213 -22.43 -2.55 47.16
N LEU A 214 -21.80 -3.48 46.41
CA LEU A 214 -22.34 -4.84 46.25
C LEU A 214 -22.40 -5.59 47.58
N ARG A 215 -21.51 -5.24 48.54
CA ARG A 215 -21.50 -5.80 49.93
C ARG A 215 -22.49 -5.11 50.86
N SER A 216 -22.86 -3.83 50.62
CA SER A 216 -23.63 -3.02 51.59
C SER A 216 -25.11 -2.89 51.30
N GLY A 217 -25.64 -3.50 50.24
CA GLY A 217 -27.09 -3.54 49.97
C GLY A 217 -27.78 -2.18 49.64
N TYR A 218 -27.00 -1.14 49.30
CA TYR A 218 -27.52 0.21 49.07
C TYR A 218 -28.22 0.41 47.71
N SER A 219 -29.32 1.19 47.72
CA SER A 219 -30.42 1.27 46.76
C SER A 219 -30.11 1.76 45.33
N SER A 220 -30.80 1.22 44.46
CA SER A 220 -31.56 1.40 43.20
C SER A 220 -31.04 2.29 42.04
N ARG A 221 -30.23 3.32 42.18
CA ARG A 221 -29.75 4.11 41.03
C ARG A 221 -28.37 3.72 40.46
N GLN A 222 -27.63 2.84 41.13
CA GLN A 222 -26.26 2.44 40.75
C GLN A 222 -26.11 0.98 40.32
N VAL A 223 -27.20 0.26 40.21
CA VAL A 223 -27.28 -1.11 39.64
C VAL A 223 -27.36 -1.07 38.10
N SER A 224 -27.25 0.12 37.48
CA SER A 224 -27.39 0.29 36.04
C SER A 224 -26.23 -0.33 35.20
N SER A 225 -25.09 -0.64 35.81
CA SER A 225 -23.95 -1.26 35.11
C SER A 225 -24.04 -2.79 35.01
N LEU A 226 -24.87 -3.47 35.83
CA LEU A 226 -25.01 -4.94 35.74
C LEU A 226 -25.51 -5.43 34.38
N PRO A 227 -26.53 -4.79 33.75
CA PRO A 227 -26.93 -5.17 32.40
C PRO A 227 -25.82 -4.99 31.35
N SER A 228 -25.01 -3.94 31.50
CA SER A 228 -23.86 -3.71 30.60
C SER A 228 -22.75 -4.73 30.77
N LEU A 229 -22.45 -5.15 32.02
CA LEU A 229 -21.53 -6.26 32.31
C LEU A 229 -22.06 -7.58 31.74
N PHE A 230 -23.36 -7.81 31.78
CA PHE A 230 -23.97 -8.98 31.15
C PHE A 230 -23.80 -8.97 29.63
N VAL A 231 -23.95 -7.82 28.97
CA VAL A 231 -23.69 -7.67 27.51
C VAL A 231 -22.23 -8.00 27.21
N VAL A 232 -21.27 -7.50 28.01
CA VAL A 232 -19.83 -7.83 27.85
C VAL A 232 -19.58 -9.33 28.03
N ALA A 233 -20.12 -9.93 29.08
CA ALA A 233 -19.98 -11.37 29.33
C ALA A 233 -20.57 -12.22 28.18
N LEU A 234 -21.73 -11.85 27.68
CA LEU A 234 -22.36 -12.53 26.55
C LEU A 234 -21.55 -12.33 25.25
N SER A 235 -20.98 -11.14 25.03
CA SER A 235 -20.06 -10.89 23.90
C SER A 235 -18.83 -11.79 24.00
N PHE A 236 -18.27 -11.97 25.20
CA PHE A 236 -17.16 -12.87 25.43
C PHE A 236 -17.53 -14.33 25.11
N LEU A 237 -18.72 -14.77 25.52
CA LEU A 237 -19.23 -16.11 25.17
C LEU A 237 -19.41 -16.29 23.66
N CYS A 238 -19.91 -15.27 22.96
CA CYS A 238 -20.00 -15.30 21.50
C CYS A 238 -18.62 -15.45 20.84
N ASN A 239 -17.64 -14.70 21.33
CA ASN A 239 -16.28 -14.80 20.81
C ASN A 239 -15.65 -16.17 21.13
N LEU A 240 -15.88 -16.74 22.31
CA LEU A 240 -15.46 -18.11 22.63
C LEU A 240 -16.16 -19.14 21.72
N ALA A 241 -17.44 -18.97 21.41
CA ALA A 241 -18.17 -19.84 20.49
C ALA A 241 -17.65 -19.76 19.04
N PHE A 242 -17.01 -18.66 18.64
CA PHE A 242 -16.33 -18.56 17.35
C PHE A 242 -15.17 -19.54 17.23
N LEU A 243 -14.43 -19.85 18.30
CA LEU A 243 -13.26 -20.71 18.25
C LEU A 243 -13.53 -22.13 17.73
N PRO A 244 -14.51 -22.90 18.26
CA PRO A 244 -14.84 -24.21 17.72
C PRO A 244 -15.39 -24.12 16.29
N TRP A 245 -16.15 -23.08 15.95
CA TRP A 245 -16.58 -22.83 14.59
C TRP A 245 -15.39 -22.63 13.66
N TRP A 246 -14.50 -21.70 13.99
CA TRP A 246 -13.28 -21.41 13.26
C TRP A 246 -12.36 -22.64 13.12
N ALA A 247 -12.26 -23.46 14.17
CA ALA A 247 -11.46 -24.68 14.16
C ALA A 247 -12.03 -25.75 13.21
N GLY A 248 -13.36 -25.80 13.06
CA GLY A 248 -14.06 -26.73 12.18
C GLY A 248 -14.06 -26.36 10.70
N ILE A 249 -13.71 -25.11 10.34
CA ILE A 249 -13.65 -24.70 8.93
C ILE A 249 -12.39 -25.23 8.27
N PRO A 250 -12.49 -25.93 7.13
CA PRO A 250 -11.33 -26.31 6.31
C PRO A 250 -10.54 -25.07 5.89
N LYS A 251 -9.22 -25.07 6.13
CA LYS A 251 -8.29 -24.01 5.72
C LYS A 251 -6.87 -24.54 5.67
N GLU A 252 -6.06 -23.97 4.78
CA GLU A 252 -4.63 -24.24 4.74
C GLU A 252 -3.95 -23.45 5.87
N ARG A 253 -3.06 -24.11 6.60
CA ARG A 253 -2.18 -23.41 7.53
C ARG A 253 -0.77 -23.48 6.98
N PRO A 254 -0.11 -22.35 6.73
CA PRO A 254 1.31 -22.37 6.42
C PRO A 254 2.08 -23.07 7.52
N GLU A 255 2.97 -24.00 7.17
CA GLU A 255 3.84 -24.66 8.14
C GLU A 255 4.60 -23.62 8.96
N GLY A 256 4.62 -23.78 10.30
CA GLY A 256 5.29 -22.84 11.21
C GLY A 256 4.55 -21.53 11.51
N SER A 257 3.41 -21.26 10.88
CA SER A 257 2.57 -20.12 11.24
C SER A 257 1.86 -20.40 12.58
N PHE A 258 1.80 -19.36 13.45
CA PHE A 258 1.16 -19.42 14.78
C PHE A 258 1.88 -20.30 15.82
N ALA A 259 3.19 -20.54 15.65
CA ALA A 259 4.01 -21.08 16.72
C ALA A 259 4.42 -19.96 17.68
N TRP A 260 4.54 -20.29 18.98
CA TRP A 260 5.08 -19.34 19.94
C TRP A 260 6.51 -18.90 19.54
N ALA A 261 6.68 -17.62 19.22
CA ALA A 261 7.94 -17.09 18.69
C ALA A 261 9.00 -16.74 19.76
N GLY A 262 8.71 -17.01 21.04
CA GLY A 262 9.63 -16.73 22.16
C GLY A 262 9.43 -15.34 22.81
N TRP A 263 10.05 -15.17 23.98
CA TRP A 263 9.94 -13.93 24.76
C TRP A 263 10.62 -12.73 24.10
N GLU A 264 11.72 -12.98 23.39
CA GLU A 264 12.44 -11.93 22.65
C GLU A 264 11.56 -11.35 21.55
N SER A 265 10.98 -12.20 20.72
CA SER A 265 10.04 -11.79 19.66
C SER A 265 8.83 -11.03 20.21
N LEU A 266 8.28 -11.49 21.34
CA LEU A 266 7.20 -10.78 22.04
C LEU A 266 7.64 -9.39 22.51
N GLY A 267 8.85 -9.28 23.09
CA GLY A 267 9.41 -8.00 23.52
C GLY A 267 9.59 -7.01 22.38
N GLN A 268 10.17 -7.47 21.27
CA GLN A 268 10.37 -6.66 20.07
C GLN A 268 9.01 -6.24 19.46
N SER A 269 8.05 -7.16 19.39
CA SER A 269 6.69 -6.87 18.90
C SER A 269 5.98 -5.83 19.77
N LEU A 270 6.13 -5.91 21.10
CA LEU A 270 5.58 -4.91 22.03
C LEU A 270 6.16 -3.53 21.77
N ILE A 271 7.48 -3.41 21.52
CA ILE A 271 8.13 -2.14 21.22
C ILE A 271 7.59 -1.57 19.92
N PHE A 272 7.37 -2.41 18.91
CA PHE A 272 6.78 -2.00 17.64
C PHE A 272 5.33 -1.48 17.79
N PHE A 273 4.48 -2.19 18.55
CA PHE A 273 3.13 -1.68 18.86
C PHE A 273 3.17 -0.39 19.70
N PHE A 274 4.21 -0.24 20.51
CA PHE A 274 4.46 0.98 21.28
C PHE A 274 4.79 2.17 20.37
N GLU A 275 5.54 1.95 19.28
CA GLU A 275 5.78 2.96 18.24
C GLU A 275 4.46 3.43 17.66
N GLY A 276 3.55 2.52 17.31
CA GLY A 276 2.21 2.86 16.82
C GLY A 276 1.39 3.67 17.83
N LEU A 277 1.42 3.30 19.12
CA LEU A 277 0.68 4.02 20.16
C LEU A 277 1.22 5.45 20.39
N THR A 278 2.52 5.65 20.19
CA THR A 278 3.20 6.93 20.44
C THR A 278 3.57 7.68 19.15
N PHE A 279 2.94 7.35 18.04
CA PHE A 279 3.22 7.80 16.66
C PHE A 279 3.50 9.31 16.49
N PRO A 280 2.84 10.25 17.21
CA PRO A 280 3.05 11.68 16.96
C PRO A 280 4.48 12.15 17.20
N ILE A 281 5.28 11.42 17.98
CA ILE A 281 6.66 11.79 18.29
C ILE A 281 7.70 10.80 17.79
N GLN A 282 7.29 9.63 17.30
CA GLN A 282 8.21 8.54 16.96
C GLN A 282 9.09 8.81 15.72
N PHE A 283 8.68 9.72 14.83
CA PHE A 283 9.56 10.20 13.76
C PHE A 283 10.87 10.82 14.28
N LEU A 284 10.91 11.28 15.56
CA LEU A 284 12.11 11.77 16.23
C LEU A 284 13.13 10.67 16.57
N ALA A 285 12.79 9.38 16.38
CA ALA A 285 13.75 8.29 16.54
C ALA A 285 14.89 8.37 15.50
N ARG A 286 14.60 8.87 14.29
CA ARG A 286 15.59 8.98 13.19
C ARG A 286 16.82 9.81 13.55
N PRO A 287 16.70 11.04 14.10
CA PRO A 287 17.85 11.78 14.61
C PRO A 287 18.65 11.05 15.69
N LEU A 288 17.98 10.29 16.55
CA LEU A 288 18.68 9.49 17.57
C LEU A 288 19.49 8.36 16.94
N MET A 289 18.92 7.68 15.92
CA MET A 289 19.63 6.64 15.17
C MET A 289 20.82 7.23 14.40
N ALA A 290 20.67 8.41 13.79
CA ALA A 290 21.78 9.11 13.15
C ALA A 290 22.89 9.50 14.15
N ALA A 291 22.56 9.65 15.44
CA ALA A 291 23.51 9.87 16.53
C ALA A 291 24.10 8.55 17.10
N GLY A 292 23.82 7.40 16.47
CA GLY A 292 24.38 6.09 16.82
C GLY A 292 23.54 5.22 17.78
N TRP A 293 22.29 5.62 18.07
CA TRP A 293 21.37 4.77 18.82
C TRP A 293 20.83 3.63 17.94
N SER A 294 20.61 2.45 18.53
CA SER A 294 19.83 1.45 17.80
C SER A 294 18.36 1.85 17.72
N ASP A 295 17.67 1.39 16.65
CA ASP A 295 16.26 1.60 16.39
C ASP A 295 15.37 1.26 17.60
N ILE A 296 15.54 0.07 18.16
CA ILE A 296 14.79 -0.42 19.34
C ILE A 296 14.96 0.53 20.54
N TRP A 297 16.19 0.98 20.83
CA TRP A 297 16.42 1.88 21.95
C TRP A 297 15.89 3.29 21.71
N ALA A 298 15.99 3.81 20.48
CA ALA A 298 15.45 5.10 20.11
C ALA A 298 13.92 5.12 20.26
N VAL A 299 13.21 4.11 19.73
CA VAL A 299 11.76 3.96 19.86
C VAL A 299 11.34 3.79 21.33
N THR A 300 12.05 2.94 22.08
CA THR A 300 11.76 2.72 23.51
C THR A 300 11.89 4.01 24.31
N LEU A 301 12.98 4.78 24.13
CA LEU A 301 13.18 6.04 24.81
C LEU A 301 12.05 7.04 24.53
N LEU A 302 11.70 7.23 23.26
CA LEU A 302 10.61 8.14 22.87
C LEU A 302 9.26 7.67 23.40
N GLY A 303 9.00 6.37 23.38
CA GLY A 303 7.80 5.78 23.99
C GLY A 303 7.71 6.08 25.50
N LEU A 304 8.82 5.92 26.23
CA LEU A 304 8.87 6.27 27.66
C LEU A 304 8.68 7.78 27.90
N ILE A 305 9.25 8.64 27.05
CA ILE A 305 9.04 10.09 27.10
C ILE A 305 7.56 10.42 26.86
N ALA A 306 6.93 9.78 25.87
CA ALA A 306 5.50 9.96 25.58
C ALA A 306 4.61 9.59 26.77
N ILE A 307 4.90 8.45 27.43
CA ILE A 307 4.16 8.02 28.62
C ILE A 307 4.40 8.98 29.78
N ALA A 308 5.63 9.39 30.02
CA ALA A 308 5.94 10.35 31.08
C ALA A 308 5.23 11.70 30.84
N ALA A 309 5.22 12.19 29.58
CA ALA A 309 4.50 13.39 29.19
C ALA A 309 2.98 13.21 29.39
N ALA A 310 2.42 12.09 28.95
CA ALA A 310 1.01 11.77 29.17
C ALA A 310 0.67 11.75 30.66
N PHE A 311 1.50 11.09 31.48
CA PHE A 311 1.33 11.02 32.93
C PHE A 311 1.36 12.41 33.57
N ALA A 312 2.23 13.31 33.12
CA ALA A 312 2.36 14.68 33.64
C ALA A 312 1.23 15.60 33.18
N LEU A 313 0.76 15.46 31.94
CA LEU A 313 -0.23 16.34 31.33
C LEU A 313 -1.68 15.94 31.56
N LEU A 314 -1.95 14.64 31.73
CA LEU A 314 -3.29 14.14 31.98
C LEU A 314 -3.73 14.43 33.42
N ASN A 315 -4.91 15.03 33.59
CA ASN A 315 -5.52 15.22 34.91
C ASN A 315 -6.01 13.91 35.52
N ASP A 316 -6.43 13.01 34.67
CA ASP A 316 -7.01 11.74 35.04
C ASP A 316 -6.22 10.60 34.39
N ARG A 317 -5.57 9.82 35.23
CA ARG A 317 -4.74 8.68 34.78
C ARG A 317 -5.55 7.57 34.09
N ARG A 318 -6.90 7.60 34.19
CA ARG A 318 -7.78 6.69 33.46
C ARG A 318 -7.50 6.71 31.95
N TRP A 319 -7.16 7.88 31.41
CA TRP A 319 -6.87 8.01 29.96
C TRP A 319 -5.57 7.34 29.54
N LEU A 320 -4.55 7.38 30.40
CA LEU A 320 -3.32 6.61 30.16
C LEU A 320 -3.59 5.11 30.27
N MET A 321 -4.35 4.68 31.28
CA MET A 321 -4.75 3.28 31.46
C MET A 321 -5.61 2.81 30.29
N PHE A 322 -6.50 3.68 29.76
CA PHE A 322 -7.27 3.39 28.55
C PHE A 322 -6.34 3.19 27.35
N GLY A 323 -5.48 4.15 27.04
CA GLY A 323 -4.57 4.08 25.90
C GLY A 323 -3.71 2.81 25.92
N LEU A 324 -3.08 2.53 27.07
CA LEU A 324 -2.25 1.33 27.22
C LEU A 324 -3.08 0.05 27.22
N GLY A 325 -4.17 -0.01 28.01
CA GLY A 325 -5.00 -1.21 28.15
C GLY A 325 -5.76 -1.56 26.87
N TYR A 326 -6.42 -0.58 26.25
CA TYR A 326 -7.10 -0.79 24.97
C TYR A 326 -6.10 -1.15 23.86
N GLY A 327 -5.00 -0.39 23.76
CA GLY A 327 -3.97 -0.65 22.75
C GLY A 327 -3.35 -2.05 22.88
N LEU A 328 -2.96 -2.45 24.09
CA LEU A 328 -2.41 -3.79 24.33
C LEU A 328 -3.41 -4.90 24.02
N LEU A 329 -4.66 -4.78 24.47
CA LEU A 329 -5.69 -5.80 24.19
C LEU A 329 -6.03 -5.88 22.71
N ALA A 330 -6.05 -4.76 21.98
CA ALA A 330 -6.25 -4.76 20.53
C ALA A 330 -5.09 -5.43 19.79
N ALA A 331 -3.84 -5.25 20.27
CA ALA A 331 -2.64 -5.86 19.72
C ALA A 331 -2.49 -7.34 20.09
N LEU A 332 -3.07 -7.78 21.23
CA LEU A 332 -2.84 -9.09 21.83
C LEU A 332 -2.97 -10.28 20.86
N PRO A 333 -3.99 -10.36 19.99
CA PRO A 333 -4.09 -11.45 19.02
C PRO A 333 -2.88 -11.55 18.08
N ALA A 334 -2.36 -10.42 17.60
CA ALA A 334 -1.16 -10.41 16.75
C ALA A 334 0.09 -10.75 17.57
N LEU A 335 0.26 -10.16 18.76
CA LEU A 335 1.40 -10.39 19.64
C LEU A 335 1.57 -11.85 20.07
N THR A 336 0.46 -12.58 20.23
CA THR A 336 0.47 -13.97 20.70
C THR A 336 0.55 -14.99 19.57
N ALA A 337 0.10 -14.62 18.36
CA ALA A 337 -0.06 -15.54 17.24
C ALA A 337 1.03 -15.41 16.16
N LEU A 338 1.77 -14.29 16.12
CA LEU A 338 2.67 -13.97 15.01
C LEU A 338 4.11 -13.73 15.51
N PRO A 339 5.14 -14.21 14.76
CA PRO A 339 6.53 -13.89 15.06
C PRO A 339 6.84 -12.42 14.70
N PHE A 340 7.86 -11.85 15.38
CA PHE A 340 8.26 -10.46 15.12
C PHE A 340 8.67 -10.21 13.67
N SER A 341 9.32 -11.17 13.03
CA SER A 341 9.70 -11.10 11.61
C SER A 341 8.51 -10.89 10.67
N TYR A 342 7.33 -11.39 11.04
CA TYR A 342 6.09 -11.12 10.31
C TYR A 342 5.48 -9.77 10.69
N ILE A 343 5.48 -9.44 11.98
CA ILE A 343 4.86 -8.22 12.50
C ILE A 343 5.55 -6.97 11.94
N ILE A 344 6.89 -6.97 11.90
CA ILE A 344 7.68 -5.81 11.44
C ILE A 344 7.45 -5.49 9.95
N VAL A 345 7.20 -6.50 9.12
CA VAL A 345 6.88 -6.31 7.69
C VAL A 345 5.38 -6.07 7.44
N SER A 346 4.58 -6.03 8.50
CA SER A 346 3.12 -5.87 8.43
C SER A 346 2.61 -4.75 9.35
N PRO A 347 3.06 -3.48 9.17
CA PRO A 347 2.63 -2.34 10.02
C PRO A 347 1.11 -2.13 10.01
N ARG A 348 0.40 -2.67 9.02
CA ARG A 348 -1.08 -2.73 8.95
C ARG A 348 -1.73 -3.34 10.20
N LEU A 349 -1.03 -4.23 10.90
CA LEU A 349 -1.51 -4.83 12.16
C LEU A 349 -1.70 -3.80 13.28
N MET A 350 -1.01 -2.66 13.23
CA MET A 350 -1.13 -1.59 14.23
C MET A 350 -2.42 -0.78 14.12
N VAL A 351 -3.14 -0.84 13.00
CA VAL A 351 -4.37 -0.04 12.79
C VAL A 351 -5.45 -0.35 13.83
N VAL A 352 -5.50 -1.57 14.35
CA VAL A 352 -6.44 -1.94 15.43
C VAL A 352 -6.16 -1.21 16.75
N THR A 353 -4.94 -0.68 16.94
CA THR A 353 -4.54 0.11 18.11
C THR A 353 -4.74 1.62 17.92
N ALA A 354 -4.98 2.07 16.70
CA ALA A 354 -5.14 3.48 16.36
C ALA A 354 -6.22 4.21 17.19
N PRO A 355 -7.38 3.59 17.55
CA PRO A 355 -8.36 4.20 18.44
C PRO A 355 -7.76 4.58 19.81
N ALA A 356 -6.93 3.71 20.38
CA ALA A 356 -6.26 3.98 21.66
C ALA A 356 -5.28 5.16 21.54
N ALA A 357 -4.46 5.16 20.50
CA ALA A 357 -3.49 6.21 20.23
C ALA A 357 -4.17 7.56 20.00
N ALA A 358 -5.21 7.61 19.14
CA ALA A 358 -5.94 8.84 18.83
C ALA A 358 -6.60 9.45 20.08
N ILE A 359 -7.25 8.63 20.91
CA ILE A 359 -7.90 9.10 22.14
C ILE A 359 -6.85 9.58 23.15
N LEU A 360 -5.79 8.80 23.39
CA LEU A 360 -4.72 9.17 24.33
C LEU A 360 -4.10 10.51 23.96
N TRP A 361 -3.70 10.69 22.71
CA TRP A 361 -3.04 11.93 22.26
C TRP A 361 -3.99 13.12 22.25
N ALA A 362 -5.23 12.96 21.86
CA ALA A 362 -6.22 14.04 21.97
C ALA A 362 -6.37 14.50 23.42
N MET A 363 -6.42 13.56 24.38
CA MET A 363 -6.52 13.88 25.80
C MET A 363 -5.23 14.54 26.34
N VAL A 364 -4.05 14.14 25.85
CA VAL A 364 -2.77 14.80 26.18
C VAL A 364 -2.74 16.24 25.66
N PHE A 365 -3.18 16.49 24.43
CA PHE A 365 -3.22 17.85 23.87
C PHE A 365 -4.20 18.74 24.61
N VAL A 366 -5.39 18.25 24.92
CA VAL A 366 -6.38 18.96 25.74
C VAL A 366 -5.84 19.19 27.16
N GLY A 367 -5.21 18.19 27.77
CA GLY A 367 -4.61 18.30 29.11
C GLY A 367 -3.45 19.29 29.18
N GLY A 368 -2.59 19.31 28.17
CA GLY A 368 -1.45 20.25 28.07
C GLY A 368 -1.85 21.72 28.02
N THR A 369 -3.04 22.02 27.49
CA THR A 369 -3.55 23.40 27.39
C THR A 369 -4.37 23.86 28.60
N ARG A 370 -4.57 23.02 29.63
CA ARG A 370 -5.44 23.30 30.79
C ARG A 370 -5.10 24.57 31.59
N ARG A 371 -3.81 24.97 31.61
CA ARG A 371 -3.35 26.17 32.33
C ARG A 371 -3.74 27.49 31.64
N ILE A 372 -4.22 27.44 30.40
CA ILE A 372 -4.69 28.61 29.66
C ILE A 372 -6.07 28.98 30.18
N ALA A 373 -6.18 30.19 30.76
CA ALA A 373 -7.42 30.65 31.39
C ALA A 373 -8.57 30.87 30.42
N SER A 374 -8.28 31.43 29.22
CA SER A 374 -9.28 31.68 28.18
C SER A 374 -9.72 30.39 27.48
N VAL A 375 -10.98 30.03 27.58
CA VAL A 375 -11.54 28.83 26.93
C VAL A 375 -11.35 28.83 25.41
N PRO A 376 -11.64 29.90 24.64
CA PRO A 376 -11.38 29.92 23.20
C PRO A 376 -9.90 29.75 22.84
N VAL A 377 -8.99 30.40 23.57
CA VAL A 377 -7.54 30.28 23.34
C VAL A 377 -7.06 28.87 23.65
N ARG A 378 -7.56 28.25 24.71
CA ARG A 378 -7.27 26.86 25.06
C ARG A 378 -7.70 25.87 24.00
N ILE A 379 -8.92 26.03 23.46
CA ILE A 379 -9.42 25.23 22.35
C ILE A 379 -8.55 25.43 21.11
N GLY A 380 -8.24 26.67 20.76
CA GLY A 380 -7.37 26.97 19.61
C GLY A 380 -5.97 26.38 19.77
N ALA A 381 -5.40 26.46 20.98
CA ALA A 381 -4.09 25.88 21.27
C ALA A 381 -4.09 24.34 21.16
N ALA A 382 -5.10 23.65 21.72
CA ALA A 382 -5.21 22.21 21.59
C ALA A 382 -5.35 21.76 20.12
N ALA A 383 -6.15 22.48 19.33
CA ALA A 383 -6.29 22.24 17.90
C ALA A 383 -4.96 22.49 17.15
N ALA A 384 -4.27 23.57 17.43
CA ALA A 384 -2.98 23.90 16.81
C ALA A 384 -1.90 22.85 17.12
N ILE A 385 -1.82 22.37 18.36
CA ILE A 385 -0.90 21.30 18.76
C ILE A 385 -1.25 20.00 18.01
N ALA A 386 -2.53 19.64 17.91
CA ALA A 386 -2.96 18.44 17.19
C ALA A 386 -2.65 18.52 15.70
N VAL A 387 -2.86 19.67 15.06
CA VAL A 387 -2.48 19.91 13.66
C VAL A 387 -0.97 19.79 13.49
N ALA A 388 -0.18 20.43 14.33
CA ALA A 388 1.29 20.35 14.28
C ALA A 388 1.79 18.90 14.45
N ALA A 389 1.22 18.16 15.42
CA ALA A 389 1.54 16.74 15.65
C ALA A 389 1.09 15.83 14.51
N SER A 390 0.15 16.27 13.67
CA SER A 390 -0.34 15.52 12.51
C SER A 390 0.49 15.74 11.24
N ILE A 391 1.39 16.73 11.20
CA ILE A 391 2.16 17.07 9.98
C ILE A 391 3.07 15.92 9.57
N ALA A 392 3.91 15.40 10.46
CA ALA A 392 4.82 14.30 10.13
C ALA A 392 4.08 13.02 9.71
N PRO A 393 3.04 12.55 10.43
CA PRO A 393 2.19 11.46 9.96
C PRO A 393 1.54 11.70 8.59
N ALA A 394 1.03 12.91 8.32
CA ALA A 394 0.41 13.23 7.04
C ALA A 394 1.43 13.21 5.89
N LEU A 395 2.64 13.76 6.11
CA LEU A 395 3.72 13.71 5.13
C LEU A 395 4.18 12.27 4.85
N HIS A 396 4.25 11.43 5.89
CA HIS A 396 4.52 10.01 5.73
C HIS A 396 3.45 9.34 4.86
N ILE A 397 2.17 9.56 5.13
CA ILE A 397 1.07 9.02 4.33
C ILE A 397 1.20 9.45 2.85
N VAL A 398 1.45 10.74 2.59
CA VAL A 398 1.64 11.25 1.22
C VAL A 398 2.83 10.58 0.52
N LYS A 399 3.94 10.39 1.25
CA LYS A 399 5.14 9.68 0.76
C LYS A 399 4.79 8.25 0.37
N GLU A 400 4.11 7.51 1.26
CA GLU A 400 3.73 6.12 1.02
C GLU A 400 2.72 5.98 -0.14
N VAL A 401 1.74 6.88 -0.25
CA VAL A 401 0.78 6.88 -1.37
C VAL A 401 1.50 7.14 -2.71
N ARG A 402 2.47 8.06 -2.73
CA ARG A 402 3.31 8.28 -3.94
C ARG A 402 4.14 7.05 -4.29
N LEU A 403 4.66 6.36 -3.27
CA LEU A 403 5.42 5.12 -3.47
C LEU A 403 4.53 4.03 -4.06
N HIS A 404 3.25 3.93 -3.64
CA HIS A 404 2.29 3.01 -4.27
C HIS A 404 2.08 3.34 -5.75
N HIS A 405 1.90 4.61 -6.12
CA HIS A 405 1.81 5.00 -7.53
C HIS A 405 3.07 4.66 -8.31
N LEU A 406 4.26 4.98 -7.77
CA LEU A 406 5.53 4.62 -8.40
C LEU A 406 5.62 3.10 -8.64
N ALA A 407 5.23 2.30 -7.64
CA ALA A 407 5.30 0.85 -7.70
C ALA A 407 4.30 0.21 -8.67
N LEU A 408 3.13 0.83 -8.88
CA LEU A 408 1.96 0.14 -9.42
C LEU A 408 1.44 0.70 -10.75
N ASP A 409 1.67 1.98 -11.07
CA ASP A 409 1.06 2.60 -12.25
C ASP A 409 1.47 1.91 -13.57
N HIS A 410 2.69 1.34 -13.64
CA HIS A 410 3.15 0.58 -14.80
C HIS A 410 2.33 -0.71 -15.05
N LEU A 411 1.62 -1.24 -14.04
CA LEU A 411 0.79 -2.45 -14.19
C LEU A 411 -0.39 -2.22 -15.14
N TRP A 412 -0.87 -0.99 -15.28
CA TRP A 412 -1.93 -0.70 -16.23
C TRP A 412 -1.49 -0.92 -17.68
N SER A 413 -0.26 -0.51 -18.03
CA SER A 413 0.33 -0.76 -19.34
C SER A 413 0.57 -2.25 -19.57
N PHE A 414 1.09 -2.95 -18.58
CA PHE A 414 1.27 -4.40 -18.60
C PHE A 414 -0.06 -5.15 -18.85
N VAL A 415 -1.13 -4.79 -18.13
CA VAL A 415 -2.46 -5.40 -18.29
C VAL A 415 -3.07 -5.08 -19.66
N ALA A 416 -2.90 -3.85 -20.16
CA ALA A 416 -3.36 -3.44 -21.48
C ALA A 416 -2.67 -4.27 -22.58
N GLU A 417 -1.36 -4.47 -22.46
CA GLU A 417 -0.57 -5.28 -23.40
C GLU A 417 -1.03 -6.73 -23.40
N ALA A 418 -1.19 -7.36 -22.24
CA ALA A 418 -1.69 -8.73 -22.13
C ALA A 418 -3.08 -8.89 -22.78
N LYS A 419 -3.95 -7.89 -22.64
CA LYS A 419 -5.30 -7.91 -23.27
C LYS A 419 -5.26 -7.77 -24.79
N SER A 420 -4.36 -6.92 -25.32
CA SER A 420 -4.28 -6.68 -26.76
C SER A 420 -3.73 -7.87 -27.54
N HIS A 421 -2.95 -8.73 -26.89
CA HIS A 421 -2.28 -9.88 -27.51
C HIS A 421 -2.54 -11.20 -26.73
N PRO A 422 -3.80 -11.67 -26.65
CA PRO A 422 -4.18 -12.75 -25.75
C PRO A 422 -3.61 -14.13 -26.11
N ALA A 423 -3.19 -14.35 -27.35
CA ALA A 423 -2.65 -15.60 -27.83
C ALA A 423 -1.11 -15.67 -27.83
N GLU A 424 -0.45 -14.53 -27.59
CA GLU A 424 1.00 -14.40 -27.64
C GLU A 424 1.62 -14.67 -26.26
N LYS A 425 2.82 -15.25 -26.25
CA LYS A 425 3.62 -15.43 -25.05
C LYS A 425 4.41 -14.17 -24.75
N LEU A 426 4.04 -13.48 -23.67
CA LEU A 426 4.70 -12.25 -23.19
C LEU A 426 5.78 -12.59 -22.15
N LEU A 427 7.01 -12.17 -22.39
CA LEU A 427 8.10 -12.18 -21.41
C LEU A 427 8.23 -10.79 -20.80
N VAL A 428 8.10 -10.68 -19.47
CA VAL A 428 8.32 -9.45 -18.72
C VAL A 428 9.65 -9.54 -17.97
N VAL A 429 10.57 -8.66 -18.29
CA VAL A 429 11.90 -8.60 -17.66
C VAL A 429 11.91 -7.59 -16.53
N ASN A 430 12.45 -7.96 -15.39
CA ASN A 430 12.56 -7.17 -14.18
C ASN A 430 11.20 -6.67 -13.62
N PRO A 431 10.13 -7.52 -13.54
CA PRO A 431 8.89 -7.08 -12.91
C PRO A 431 9.13 -6.72 -11.44
N VAL A 432 8.42 -5.72 -10.96
CA VAL A 432 8.57 -5.22 -9.58
C VAL A 432 8.11 -6.28 -8.58
N ASN A 433 8.98 -6.64 -7.64
CA ASN A 433 8.60 -7.43 -6.46
C ASN A 433 8.26 -6.49 -5.30
N TRP A 434 9.20 -5.61 -4.95
CA TRP A 434 9.09 -4.73 -3.80
C TRP A 434 9.89 -3.45 -4.02
N ILE A 435 9.37 -2.31 -3.52
CA ILE A 435 10.10 -1.04 -3.46
C ILE A 435 9.95 -0.39 -2.09
N ALA A 436 10.99 0.31 -1.63
CA ALA A 436 10.98 1.06 -0.39
C ALA A 436 11.86 2.30 -0.45
N PRO A 437 11.61 3.33 0.35
CA PRO A 437 12.51 4.45 0.47
C PRO A 437 13.81 4.03 1.16
N VAL A 438 14.94 4.62 0.76
CA VAL A 438 16.24 4.45 1.44
C VAL A 438 16.16 4.96 2.88
N GLU A 439 15.46 6.08 3.07
CA GLU A 439 15.22 6.65 4.40
C GLU A 439 13.77 6.43 4.83
N ALA A 440 13.58 5.54 5.80
CA ALA A 440 12.29 5.33 6.44
C ALA A 440 11.95 6.50 7.38
N THR A 441 10.68 6.83 7.53
CA THR A 441 10.18 7.88 8.43
C THR A 441 10.17 7.41 9.87
N TYR A 442 9.67 6.20 10.09
CA TYR A 442 9.61 5.54 11.40
C TYR A 442 10.76 4.56 11.55
N ALA A 443 11.26 4.40 12.78
CA ALA A 443 12.47 3.62 13.06
C ALA A 443 12.24 2.12 12.93
N LEU A 444 11.08 1.64 13.35
CA LEU A 444 10.66 0.26 13.23
C LEU A 444 9.55 0.13 12.20
N GLY A 445 9.44 -1.06 11.62
CA GLY A 445 8.45 -1.36 10.62
C GLY A 445 8.96 -1.12 9.20
N HIS A 446 8.35 -1.85 8.30
CA HIS A 446 8.73 -1.86 6.90
C HIS A 446 7.95 -0.77 6.18
N GLU A 447 8.62 0.31 5.81
CA GLU A 447 8.09 1.27 4.85
C GLU A 447 8.40 0.73 3.46
N GLY A 448 7.38 0.59 2.62
CA GLY A 448 7.54 0.09 1.26
C GLY A 448 6.30 -0.59 0.73
N VAL A 449 6.32 -0.87 -0.56
CA VAL A 449 5.21 -1.47 -1.31
C VAL A 449 5.64 -2.82 -1.86
N GLU A 450 5.01 -3.88 -1.41
CA GLU A 450 5.12 -5.19 -2.01
C GLU A 450 4.11 -5.30 -3.15
N VAL A 451 4.59 -5.56 -4.36
CA VAL A 451 3.77 -5.62 -5.57
C VAL A 451 3.43 -7.05 -5.91
N MET A 452 4.48 -7.89 -6.01
CA MET A 452 4.34 -9.27 -6.46
C MET A 452 5.29 -10.18 -5.68
N PRO A 453 4.88 -10.67 -4.50
CA PRO A 453 5.67 -11.62 -3.71
C PRO A 453 5.87 -12.95 -4.45
N GLY A 454 6.79 -13.77 -3.96
CA GLY A 454 7.20 -15.00 -4.63
C GLY A 454 6.10 -16.05 -4.87
N TYR A 455 4.95 -15.97 -4.17
CA TYR A 455 3.79 -16.85 -4.39
C TYR A 455 2.85 -16.35 -5.50
N LEU A 456 3.04 -15.13 -6.01
CA LEU A 456 2.34 -14.59 -7.18
C LEU A 456 3.21 -14.74 -8.43
N THR A 457 2.57 -14.72 -9.57
CA THR A 457 3.25 -14.71 -10.88
C THR A 457 2.71 -13.57 -11.74
N PRO A 458 3.46 -13.08 -12.75
CA PRO A 458 2.95 -12.11 -13.70
C PRO A 458 1.65 -12.56 -14.38
N GLN A 459 1.50 -13.87 -14.62
CA GLN A 459 0.26 -14.46 -15.16
C GLN A 459 -0.93 -14.26 -14.20
N LEU A 460 -0.75 -14.49 -12.90
CA LEU A 460 -1.80 -14.27 -11.90
C LEU A 460 -2.12 -12.78 -11.74
N MET A 461 -1.12 -11.92 -11.86
CA MET A 461 -1.31 -10.48 -11.85
C MET A 461 -2.17 -10.03 -13.05
N ALA A 462 -1.87 -10.50 -14.25
CA ALA A 462 -2.71 -10.25 -15.42
C ALA A 462 -4.14 -10.81 -15.24
N TRP A 463 -4.26 -12.02 -14.70
CA TRP A 463 -5.55 -12.65 -14.43
C TRP A 463 -6.43 -11.82 -13.47
N ALA A 464 -5.87 -11.25 -12.41
CA ALA A 464 -6.63 -10.46 -11.45
C ALA A 464 -7.34 -9.26 -12.10
N HIS A 465 -6.75 -8.73 -13.17
CA HIS A 465 -7.28 -7.58 -13.91
C HIS A 465 -8.09 -7.91 -15.16
N THR A 466 -8.13 -9.19 -15.56
CA THR A 466 -8.74 -9.60 -16.83
C THR A 466 -9.67 -10.79 -16.70
N GLN A 467 -9.49 -11.59 -15.65
CA GLN A 467 -10.10 -12.91 -15.44
C GLN A 467 -9.83 -13.90 -16.59
N ALA A 468 -8.82 -13.64 -17.40
CA ALA A 468 -8.34 -14.53 -18.44
C ALA A 468 -6.92 -14.99 -18.14
N LEU A 469 -6.61 -16.24 -18.48
CA LEU A 469 -5.26 -16.77 -18.35
C LEU A 469 -4.46 -16.44 -19.61
N TYR A 470 -3.54 -15.53 -19.51
CA TYR A 470 -2.59 -15.18 -20.57
C TYR A 470 -1.29 -15.93 -20.36
N GLN A 471 -0.55 -16.15 -21.45
CA GLN A 471 0.79 -16.72 -21.36
C GLN A 471 1.79 -15.62 -21.02
N VAL A 472 1.95 -15.31 -19.73
CA VAL A 472 2.90 -14.30 -19.24
C VAL A 472 3.92 -14.98 -18.36
N ASP A 473 5.20 -14.78 -18.71
CA ASP A 473 6.35 -15.22 -17.92
C ASP A 473 7.10 -14.00 -17.37
N GLY A 474 7.78 -14.16 -16.25
CA GLY A 474 8.57 -13.09 -15.62
C GLY A 474 9.96 -13.58 -15.26
N VAL A 475 10.95 -12.72 -15.45
CA VAL A 475 12.35 -13.03 -15.12
C VAL A 475 13.08 -11.80 -14.56
N THR A 476 14.05 -12.04 -13.70
CA THR A 476 14.99 -11.00 -13.26
C THR A 476 16.26 -11.06 -14.11
N PHE A 477 16.67 -9.91 -14.64
CA PHE A 477 17.94 -9.76 -15.34
C PHE A 477 18.82 -8.72 -14.65
N PRO A 478 19.74 -9.13 -13.74
CA PRO A 478 20.43 -8.24 -12.83
C PRO A 478 21.49 -7.35 -13.50
N LEU A 479 21.87 -7.65 -14.75
CA LEU A 479 22.92 -6.90 -15.46
C LEU A 479 22.43 -5.57 -16.05
N ILE A 480 21.12 -5.31 -15.99
CA ILE A 480 20.50 -4.06 -16.44
C ILE A 480 19.69 -3.47 -15.27
N PHE A 481 20.38 -2.99 -14.25
CA PHE A 481 19.75 -2.22 -13.19
C PHE A 481 20.13 -0.75 -13.29
N PRO A 482 19.22 0.11 -13.75
CA PRO A 482 19.32 1.52 -13.43
C PRO A 482 19.07 1.71 -11.93
N GLN A 483 19.71 2.69 -11.34
CA GLN A 483 19.46 3.06 -9.95
C GLN A 483 18.28 4.04 -9.90
N LEU A 484 17.30 3.74 -9.07
CA LEU A 484 16.36 4.76 -8.60
C LEU A 484 17.06 5.52 -7.48
N ASN A 485 17.05 6.84 -7.54
CA ASN A 485 17.58 7.67 -6.47
C ASN A 485 16.69 7.50 -5.22
N ASP A 486 17.32 7.35 -4.05
CA ASP A 486 16.67 7.29 -2.75
C ASP A 486 15.61 6.17 -2.58
N ILE A 487 15.59 5.16 -3.47
CA ILE A 487 14.65 4.03 -3.42
C ILE A 487 15.40 2.71 -3.56
N TYR A 488 15.16 1.80 -2.63
CA TYR A 488 15.48 0.39 -2.76
C TYR A 488 14.39 -0.33 -3.54
N PHE A 489 14.78 -1.27 -4.39
CA PHE A 489 13.83 -2.15 -5.05
C PHE A 489 14.37 -3.56 -5.20
N SER A 490 13.47 -4.51 -5.35
CA SER A 490 13.76 -5.86 -5.80
C SER A 490 12.83 -6.26 -6.93
N THR A 491 13.31 -7.15 -7.79
CA THR A 491 12.57 -7.67 -8.93
C THR A 491 12.13 -9.10 -8.69
N TRP A 492 11.04 -9.49 -9.33
CA TRP A 492 10.44 -10.81 -9.20
C TRP A 492 11.11 -11.82 -10.13
N GLY A 493 11.33 -13.03 -9.62
CA GLY A 493 11.89 -14.16 -10.37
C GLY A 493 13.38 -14.40 -10.10
N GLY A 494 13.87 -15.51 -10.63
CA GLY A 494 15.29 -15.87 -10.55
C GLY A 494 16.13 -15.01 -11.47
N GLY A 495 17.34 -14.64 -11.03
CA GLY A 495 18.31 -13.94 -11.86
C GLY A 495 18.83 -14.82 -12.99
N LEU A 496 18.83 -14.31 -14.22
CA LEU A 496 19.35 -14.99 -15.40
C LEU A 496 20.72 -14.41 -15.81
N ASP A 497 21.56 -15.24 -16.36
CA ASP A 497 22.74 -14.83 -17.13
C ASP A 497 22.37 -14.49 -18.60
N TRP A 498 23.35 -14.10 -19.38
CA TRP A 498 23.17 -13.69 -20.77
C TRP A 498 22.62 -14.80 -21.67
N GLU A 499 23.10 -16.04 -21.50
CA GLU A 499 22.72 -17.18 -22.35
C GLU A 499 21.27 -17.60 -22.05
N ALA A 500 20.93 -17.75 -20.76
CA ALA A 500 19.56 -18.06 -20.34
C ALA A 500 18.58 -16.93 -20.71
N MET A 501 18.99 -15.68 -20.62
CA MET A 501 18.17 -14.54 -21.04
C MET A 501 17.89 -14.58 -22.54
N ALA A 502 18.93 -14.83 -23.35
CA ALA A 502 18.80 -14.95 -24.79
C ALA A 502 17.82 -16.09 -25.20
N GLU A 503 17.87 -17.23 -24.51
CA GLU A 503 16.95 -18.34 -24.74
C GLU A 503 15.50 -17.94 -24.42
N ARG A 504 15.27 -17.23 -23.31
CA ARG A 504 13.95 -16.73 -22.94
C ARG A 504 13.40 -15.75 -23.97
N VAL A 505 14.22 -14.80 -24.42
CA VAL A 505 13.86 -13.83 -25.47
C VAL A 505 13.44 -14.54 -26.77
N ARG A 506 14.23 -15.53 -27.23
CA ARG A 506 13.90 -16.31 -28.43
C ARG A 506 12.60 -17.12 -28.30
N SER A 507 12.27 -17.55 -27.09
CA SER A 507 11.08 -18.38 -26.83
C SER A 507 9.80 -17.57 -26.62
N ALA A 508 9.89 -16.25 -26.58
CA ALA A 508 8.76 -15.33 -26.37
C ALA A 508 8.29 -14.74 -27.70
N ASP A 509 6.98 -14.55 -27.83
CA ASP A 509 6.41 -13.85 -28.99
C ASP A 509 6.55 -12.34 -28.84
N ARG A 510 6.60 -11.81 -27.60
CA ARG A 510 6.82 -10.41 -27.26
C ARG A 510 7.67 -10.29 -25.99
N VAL A 511 8.48 -9.29 -25.93
CA VAL A 511 9.36 -9.01 -24.77
C VAL A 511 9.17 -7.58 -24.31
N ALA A 512 8.93 -7.42 -23.02
CA ALA A 512 8.84 -6.14 -22.36
C ALA A 512 9.85 -6.05 -21.21
N LEU A 513 10.36 -4.85 -20.98
CA LEU A 513 11.26 -4.51 -19.90
C LEU A 513 10.57 -3.55 -18.93
N ILE A 514 10.61 -3.86 -17.65
CA ILE A 514 10.27 -2.88 -16.63
C ILE A 514 11.53 -2.04 -16.39
N ARG A 515 11.47 -0.79 -16.80
CA ARG A 515 12.58 0.16 -16.68
C ARG A 515 12.42 1.04 -15.46
N TYR A 516 13.47 1.12 -14.69
CA TYR A 516 13.59 1.96 -13.50
C TYR A 516 14.51 3.14 -13.84
N ALA A 517 13.98 4.29 -14.13
CA ALA A 517 14.75 5.48 -14.49
C ALA A 517 13.95 6.76 -14.21
N ASP A 518 14.64 7.86 -13.96
CA ASP A 518 14.07 9.21 -13.80
C ASP A 518 12.93 9.27 -12.74
N ASP A 519 13.13 8.57 -11.62
CA ASP A 519 12.14 8.44 -10.54
C ASP A 519 10.78 7.86 -11.00
N GLN A 520 10.80 7.07 -12.08
CA GLN A 520 9.62 6.38 -12.62
C GLN A 520 9.92 4.91 -12.87
N ILE A 521 8.88 4.11 -12.77
CA ILE A 521 8.87 2.71 -13.20
C ILE A 521 7.95 2.62 -14.41
N ARG A 522 8.49 2.18 -15.54
CA ARG A 522 7.76 2.14 -16.82
C ARG A 522 7.75 0.74 -17.38
N TYR A 523 6.63 0.37 -17.98
CA TYR A 523 6.54 -0.79 -18.85
C TYR A 523 6.93 -0.35 -20.27
N GLU A 524 7.93 -0.99 -20.86
CA GLU A 524 8.40 -0.71 -22.22
C GLU A 524 8.43 -2.02 -23.01
N GLU A 525 7.70 -2.09 -24.11
CA GLU A 525 7.93 -3.13 -25.10
C GLU A 525 9.30 -2.90 -25.73
N VAL A 526 10.11 -3.95 -25.81
CA VAL A 526 11.47 -3.86 -26.39
C VAL A 526 11.63 -4.67 -27.66
N GLY A 527 10.64 -5.52 -28.00
CA GLY A 527 10.59 -6.21 -29.28
C GLY A 527 10.37 -7.71 -29.20
N ARG A 528 10.84 -8.42 -30.23
CA ARG A 528 10.71 -9.89 -30.40
C ARG A 528 11.72 -10.45 -31.39
N VAL A 529 11.97 -11.75 -31.32
CA VAL A 529 12.82 -12.49 -32.25
C VAL A 529 11.93 -13.31 -33.20
N LEU A 530 12.18 -13.20 -34.50
CA LEU A 530 11.43 -13.85 -35.56
C LEU A 530 12.38 -14.63 -36.49
N PRO A 531 11.90 -15.57 -37.30
CA PRO A 531 12.68 -16.11 -38.42
C PRO A 531 13.06 -15.00 -39.41
N ALA A 532 14.25 -15.10 -40.00
CA ALA A 532 14.77 -14.07 -40.90
C ALA A 532 13.85 -13.84 -42.11
N THR A 533 13.44 -12.59 -42.29
CA THR A 533 12.59 -12.13 -43.39
C THR A 533 13.05 -10.76 -43.91
N GLY A 534 12.61 -10.39 -45.09
CA GLY A 534 12.83 -9.06 -45.69
C GLY A 534 14.15 -8.91 -46.46
N LYS A 535 14.16 -7.87 -47.31
CA LYS A 535 15.35 -7.44 -48.05
C LYS A 535 16.04 -6.31 -47.32
N ALA A 536 17.36 -6.19 -47.43
CA ALA A 536 18.10 -5.10 -46.81
C ALA A 536 17.71 -3.74 -47.44
N LYS A 537 17.27 -2.80 -46.60
CA LYS A 537 17.26 -1.37 -46.90
C LYS A 537 18.65 -0.77 -46.68
N VAL A 538 19.33 -1.24 -45.61
CA VAL A 538 20.67 -0.82 -45.26
C VAL A 538 21.45 -2.07 -44.82
N SER A 539 22.69 -2.20 -45.27
CA SER A 539 23.63 -3.24 -44.89
C SER A 539 24.79 -2.64 -44.07
N PHE A 540 24.99 -3.16 -42.88
CA PHE A 540 26.15 -2.84 -42.04
C PHE A 540 27.19 -3.97 -42.18
N GLU A 541 28.23 -3.70 -42.99
CA GLU A 541 29.29 -4.66 -43.30
C GLU A 541 28.83 -6.07 -43.71
N GLU A 542 27.67 -6.18 -44.38
CA GLU A 542 27.00 -7.44 -44.75
C GLU A 542 26.66 -8.38 -43.57
N ARG A 543 26.99 -7.98 -42.33
CA ARG A 543 26.73 -8.76 -41.12
C ARG A 543 25.34 -8.55 -40.56
N ILE A 544 24.93 -7.30 -40.43
CA ILE A 544 23.60 -6.90 -39.92
C ILE A 544 22.89 -6.06 -40.98
N TRP A 545 21.65 -6.40 -41.26
CA TRP A 545 20.82 -5.64 -42.19
C TRP A 545 19.65 -5.00 -41.48
N LEU A 546 19.41 -3.71 -41.72
CA LEU A 546 18.15 -3.05 -41.42
C LEU A 546 17.20 -3.29 -42.59
N THR A 547 16.13 -4.07 -42.35
CA THR A 547 15.15 -4.45 -43.39
C THR A 547 13.95 -3.52 -43.41
N ASP A 548 13.58 -2.98 -42.25
CA ASP A 548 12.55 -1.94 -42.13
C ASP A 548 12.81 -1.03 -40.92
N ALA A 549 12.33 0.21 -41.01
CA ALA A 549 12.36 1.16 -39.92
C ALA A 549 11.15 2.08 -40.02
N GLN A 550 10.45 2.24 -38.92
CA GLN A 550 9.30 3.13 -38.76
C GLN A 550 9.46 3.93 -37.49
N ALA A 551 8.89 5.13 -37.46
CA ALA A 551 8.95 5.99 -36.29
C ALA A 551 7.60 6.64 -36.05
N ALA A 552 7.21 6.78 -34.79
CA ALA A 552 6.01 7.45 -34.34
C ALA A 552 6.35 8.47 -33.26
N LEU A 553 5.78 9.67 -33.37
CA LEU A 553 5.93 10.70 -32.35
C LEU A 553 4.91 10.46 -31.23
N THR A 554 5.38 10.41 -29.99
CA THR A 554 4.56 10.43 -28.78
C THR A 554 4.63 11.81 -28.11
N SER A 555 4.00 11.98 -26.96
CA SER A 555 4.00 13.27 -26.24
C SER A 555 5.39 13.76 -25.81
N ASP A 556 6.31 12.84 -25.54
CA ASP A 556 7.62 13.11 -24.92
C ASP A 556 8.78 12.33 -25.55
N ALA A 557 8.54 11.59 -26.61
CA ALA A 557 9.54 10.75 -27.24
C ALA A 557 9.22 10.44 -28.70
N ILE A 558 10.20 9.89 -29.42
CA ILE A 558 9.98 9.18 -30.68
C ILE A 558 10.12 7.70 -30.41
N GLU A 559 9.10 6.93 -30.77
CA GLU A 559 9.13 5.47 -30.73
C GLU A 559 9.55 4.92 -32.10
N LEU A 560 10.59 4.09 -32.09
CA LEU A 560 11.14 3.45 -33.29
C LEU A 560 10.80 1.98 -33.31
N HIS A 561 10.32 1.50 -34.44
CA HIS A 561 10.17 0.08 -34.76
C HIS A 561 11.22 -0.29 -35.83
N LEU A 562 12.23 -1.06 -35.42
CA LEU A 562 13.36 -1.44 -36.26
C LEU A 562 13.33 -2.94 -36.53
N ASN A 563 13.42 -3.33 -37.80
CA ASN A 563 13.52 -4.72 -38.17
C ASN A 563 14.94 -5.02 -38.66
N TRP A 564 15.67 -5.78 -37.85
CA TRP A 564 17.02 -6.21 -38.15
C TRP A 564 17.02 -7.65 -38.67
N ARG A 565 17.89 -7.95 -39.61
CA ARG A 565 18.20 -9.32 -40.05
C ARG A 565 19.66 -9.61 -39.79
N VAL A 566 19.91 -10.76 -39.20
CA VAL A 566 21.25 -11.20 -38.80
C VAL A 566 21.81 -12.18 -39.81
N ASN A 567 22.95 -11.85 -40.43
CA ASN A 567 23.67 -12.70 -41.35
C ASN A 567 24.94 -13.27 -40.70
N ALA A 568 25.60 -12.51 -39.83
CA ALA A 568 26.76 -12.95 -39.07
C ALA A 568 26.79 -12.28 -37.68
N VAL A 569 27.45 -12.93 -36.72
CA VAL A 569 27.63 -12.39 -35.36
C VAL A 569 28.44 -11.09 -35.40
N SER A 570 28.05 -10.15 -34.58
CA SER A 570 28.60 -8.80 -34.53
C SER A 570 28.67 -8.29 -33.08
N GLY A 571 29.55 -7.35 -32.80
CA GLY A 571 29.78 -6.84 -31.44
C GLY A 571 29.44 -5.35 -31.28
N GLU A 572 28.73 -4.78 -32.21
CA GLU A 572 28.37 -3.37 -32.23
C GLU A 572 27.17 -3.08 -31.33
N ASP A 573 27.00 -1.80 -31.01
CA ASP A 573 25.81 -1.23 -30.41
C ASP A 573 25.03 -0.39 -31.41
N ILE A 574 23.75 -0.14 -31.13
CA ILE A 574 22.86 0.66 -31.95
C ILE A 574 22.87 2.09 -31.42
N PHE A 575 22.91 3.07 -32.31
CA PHE A 575 22.56 4.43 -31.96
C PHE A 575 21.33 4.88 -32.76
N ALA A 576 20.50 5.70 -32.11
CA ALA A 576 19.38 6.38 -32.73
C ALA A 576 19.28 7.81 -32.17
N ASN A 577 19.44 8.81 -33.04
CA ASN A 577 19.49 10.21 -32.66
C ASN A 577 18.34 10.96 -33.32
N ALA A 578 17.54 11.67 -32.54
CA ALA A 578 16.53 12.58 -33.06
C ALA A 578 17.10 14.00 -33.19
N ALA A 579 16.87 14.65 -34.32
CA ALA A 579 17.20 16.03 -34.56
C ALA A 579 16.04 16.78 -35.26
N ASP A 580 16.01 18.10 -35.19
CA ASP A 580 15.13 18.92 -36.03
C ASP A 580 15.65 18.98 -37.48
N CYS A 581 14.89 19.60 -38.40
CA CYS A 581 15.32 19.75 -39.79
C CYS A 581 16.48 20.75 -39.98
N ALA A 582 16.80 21.55 -38.98
CA ALA A 582 17.98 22.40 -38.95
C ALA A 582 19.25 21.64 -38.47
N GLY A 583 19.11 20.40 -37.97
CA GLY A 583 20.19 19.55 -37.50
C GLY A 583 20.50 19.69 -36.02
N ASN A 584 19.66 20.39 -35.23
CA ASN A 584 19.83 20.44 -33.76
C ASN A 584 19.37 19.13 -33.13
N VAL A 585 20.20 18.55 -32.28
CA VAL A 585 19.88 17.29 -31.59
C VAL A 585 18.78 17.55 -30.56
N LEU A 586 17.71 16.77 -30.62
CA LEU A 586 16.55 16.84 -29.73
C LEU A 586 16.47 15.67 -28.74
N GLY A 587 17.18 14.57 -29.01
CA GLY A 587 17.19 13.40 -28.16
C GLY A 587 18.14 12.33 -28.67
N LEU A 588 18.61 11.50 -27.78
CA LEU A 588 19.57 10.43 -28.03
C LEU A 588 19.08 9.11 -27.43
N SER A 589 19.29 8.02 -28.17
CA SER A 589 19.10 6.66 -27.66
C SER A 589 20.22 5.78 -28.22
N GLY A 590 21.04 5.22 -27.36
CA GLY A 590 22.16 4.38 -27.75
C GLY A 590 22.30 3.18 -26.85
N GLY A 591 23.06 2.17 -27.31
CA GLY A 591 23.40 0.97 -26.57
C GLY A 591 22.91 -0.33 -27.20
N ALA A 592 23.02 -1.40 -26.44
CA ALA A 592 22.73 -2.75 -26.87
C ALA A 592 21.27 -2.94 -27.34
N GLY A 593 21.06 -3.95 -28.16
CA GLY A 593 19.74 -4.26 -28.75
C GLY A 593 18.68 -4.64 -27.71
N MET A 594 17.42 -4.41 -28.07
CA MET A 594 16.22 -4.70 -27.27
C MET A 594 16.35 -4.17 -25.82
N GLY A 595 16.63 -2.87 -25.69
CA GLY A 595 16.72 -2.21 -24.38
C GLY A 595 17.88 -2.70 -23.51
N GLY A 596 18.86 -3.42 -24.10
CA GLY A 596 20.03 -3.96 -23.43
C GLY A 596 19.92 -5.42 -22.99
N ILE A 597 18.75 -6.04 -23.12
CA ILE A 597 18.53 -7.44 -22.67
C ILE A 597 18.93 -8.49 -23.71
N TYR A 598 19.03 -8.10 -24.97
CA TYR A 598 19.44 -8.96 -26.08
C TYR A 598 20.40 -8.20 -27.00
N PRO A 599 21.69 -8.03 -26.58
CA PRO A 599 22.69 -7.30 -27.33
C PRO A 599 23.07 -8.01 -28.64
N ILE A 600 23.57 -7.25 -29.62
CA ILE A 600 23.84 -7.75 -30.98
C ILE A 600 24.79 -8.97 -30.97
N TRP A 601 25.76 -9.05 -30.04
CA TRP A 601 26.68 -10.19 -29.96
C TRP A 601 26.04 -11.52 -29.54
N LEU A 602 24.78 -11.50 -29.06
CA LEU A 602 23.98 -12.70 -28.81
C LEU A 602 23.04 -13.06 -29.97
N TRP A 603 22.90 -12.18 -30.97
CA TRP A 603 22.04 -12.42 -32.12
C TRP A 603 22.62 -13.56 -32.98
N GLN A 604 21.78 -14.41 -33.52
CA GLN A 604 22.22 -15.56 -34.31
C GLN A 604 21.93 -15.38 -35.80
N PRO A 605 22.82 -15.85 -36.68
CA PRO A 605 22.55 -15.86 -38.12
C PRO A 605 21.24 -16.59 -38.42
N GLY A 606 20.41 -15.95 -39.24
CA GLY A 606 19.05 -16.45 -39.55
C GLY A 606 17.93 -15.94 -38.64
N GLU A 607 18.24 -15.11 -37.65
CA GLU A 607 17.25 -14.37 -36.88
C GLU A 607 16.87 -13.05 -37.56
N SER A 608 15.63 -12.63 -37.31
CA SER A 608 15.14 -11.27 -37.52
C SER A 608 14.71 -10.68 -36.20
N ILE A 609 15.25 -9.55 -35.83
CA ILE A 609 14.96 -8.88 -34.56
C ILE A 609 14.02 -7.70 -34.85
N HIS A 610 12.79 -7.80 -34.39
CA HIS A 610 11.92 -6.63 -34.31
C HIS A 610 12.21 -5.92 -33.00
N GLU A 611 12.86 -4.78 -33.06
CA GLU A 611 13.23 -3.98 -31.89
C GLU A 611 12.31 -2.76 -31.78
N VAL A 612 11.80 -2.49 -30.59
CA VAL A 612 11.12 -1.24 -30.24
C VAL A 612 12.09 -0.43 -29.38
N ARG A 613 12.41 0.79 -29.83
CA ARG A 613 13.35 1.69 -29.16
C ARG A 613 12.73 3.06 -28.96
N ARG A 614 12.84 3.61 -27.77
CA ARG A 614 12.36 4.95 -27.46
C ARG A 614 13.51 5.95 -27.45
N ILE A 615 13.32 7.10 -28.10
CA ILE A 615 14.21 8.26 -28.02
C ILE A 615 13.48 9.34 -27.22
N PRO A 616 13.83 9.56 -25.95
CA PRO A 616 13.29 10.69 -25.18
C PRO A 616 13.65 12.01 -25.87
N LEU A 617 12.72 12.96 -25.90
CA LEU A 617 12.96 14.28 -26.45
C LEU A 617 13.15 15.30 -25.33
N ASP A 618 14.29 16.00 -25.36
CA ASP A 618 14.58 17.09 -24.43
C ASP A 618 13.65 18.30 -24.64
N ALA A 619 13.24 18.51 -25.89
CA ALA A 619 12.27 19.52 -26.29
C ALA A 619 11.57 19.13 -27.61
N PRO A 620 10.33 19.59 -27.84
CA PRO A 620 9.69 19.40 -29.13
C PRO A 620 10.41 20.21 -30.22
N SER A 621 10.37 19.70 -31.47
CA SER A 621 10.92 20.42 -32.62
C SER A 621 10.13 21.72 -32.87
N PRO A 622 10.79 22.87 -33.02
CA PRO A 622 10.11 24.15 -33.20
C PRO A 622 9.26 24.24 -34.48
N ASP A 623 9.64 23.50 -35.52
CA ASP A 623 8.98 23.46 -36.81
C ASP A 623 8.14 22.19 -37.05
N GLY A 624 8.03 21.33 -36.05
CA GLY A 624 7.34 20.03 -36.13
C GLY A 624 8.02 19.01 -37.04
N CYS A 625 9.22 19.31 -37.55
CA CYS A 625 10.00 18.41 -38.38
C CYS A 625 11.01 17.64 -37.55
N TYR A 626 11.07 16.31 -37.70
CA TYR A 626 12.03 15.46 -37.01
C TYR A 626 12.79 14.60 -38.01
N ARG A 627 14.10 14.46 -37.78
CA ARG A 627 14.99 13.52 -38.45
C ARG A 627 15.57 12.54 -37.47
N VAL A 628 15.43 11.25 -37.74
CA VAL A 628 15.99 10.20 -36.88
C VAL A 628 17.11 9.51 -37.63
N GLY A 629 18.33 9.68 -37.16
CA GLY A 629 19.52 9.00 -37.65
C GLY A 629 19.73 7.67 -36.92
N ILE A 630 19.83 6.56 -37.64
CA ILE A 630 19.99 5.20 -37.12
C ILE A 630 21.27 4.60 -37.67
N GLY A 631 22.08 3.95 -36.83
CA GLY A 631 23.28 3.26 -37.25
C GLY A 631 23.83 2.34 -36.16
N LEU A 632 24.96 1.68 -36.52
CA LEU A 632 25.71 0.84 -35.62
C LEU A 632 27.08 1.48 -35.33
N PHE A 633 27.62 1.20 -34.15
CA PHE A 633 28.94 1.67 -33.75
C PHE A 633 29.64 0.66 -32.87
N ASN A 634 30.94 0.64 -32.90
CA ASN A 634 31.77 -0.14 -31.97
C ASN A 634 31.77 0.55 -30.59
N PRO A 635 31.25 -0.08 -29.52
CA PRO A 635 31.16 0.55 -28.20
C PRO A 635 32.48 0.81 -27.53
N GLN A 636 33.59 0.17 -27.99
CA GLN A 636 34.94 0.34 -27.42
C GLN A 636 35.69 1.51 -28.07
N THR A 637 35.53 1.70 -29.39
CA THR A 637 36.24 2.73 -30.14
C THR A 637 35.40 3.96 -30.45
N GLY A 638 34.06 3.82 -30.41
CA GLY A 638 33.10 4.85 -30.83
C GLY A 638 32.98 5.01 -32.35
N GLU A 639 33.71 4.21 -33.14
CA GLU A 639 33.67 4.26 -34.59
C GLU A 639 32.36 3.70 -35.14
N ARG A 640 31.79 4.37 -36.13
CA ARG A 640 30.59 3.92 -36.82
C ARG A 640 30.89 2.77 -37.75
N THR A 641 29.99 1.78 -37.76
CA THR A 641 30.07 0.66 -38.69
C THR A 641 29.70 1.11 -40.09
N PRO A 642 30.52 0.84 -41.12
CA PRO A 642 30.21 1.21 -42.50
C PRO A 642 28.85 0.71 -42.95
N ALA A 643 28.03 1.61 -43.52
CA ALA A 643 26.67 1.32 -43.95
C ALA A 643 26.50 1.59 -45.45
N THR A 644 25.84 0.67 -46.14
CA THR A 644 25.48 0.79 -47.56
C THR A 644 23.97 0.62 -47.77
N ASN A 645 23.42 1.35 -48.75
CA ASN A 645 22.01 1.19 -49.17
C ASN A 645 21.81 -0.09 -50.00
N GLU A 646 20.57 -0.35 -50.41
CA GLU A 646 20.19 -1.50 -51.24
C GLU A 646 20.94 -1.60 -52.61
N ASN A 647 21.52 -0.49 -53.09
CA ASN A 647 22.28 -0.41 -54.33
C ASN A 647 23.80 -0.55 -54.08
N GLY A 648 24.22 -0.81 -52.86
CA GLY A 648 25.63 -0.91 -52.48
C GLY A 648 26.36 0.44 -52.35
N THR A 649 25.66 1.56 -52.40
CA THR A 649 26.22 2.89 -52.19
C THR A 649 26.37 3.18 -50.69
N ARG A 650 27.57 3.64 -50.27
CA ARG A 650 27.81 4.00 -48.87
C ARG A 650 26.95 5.18 -48.46
N LEU A 651 26.35 5.09 -47.28
CA LEU A 651 25.54 6.16 -46.70
C LEU A 651 26.40 7.28 -46.13
N ASP A 652 25.90 8.50 -46.18
CA ASP A 652 26.53 9.66 -45.58
C ASP A 652 26.72 9.45 -44.07
N ASN A 653 27.95 9.58 -43.60
CA ASN A 653 28.32 9.34 -42.20
C ASN A 653 27.89 7.97 -41.65
N ASP A 654 27.64 6.98 -42.53
CA ASP A 654 27.23 5.63 -42.16
C ASP A 654 25.90 5.62 -41.35
N VAL A 655 24.97 6.53 -41.66
CA VAL A 655 23.69 6.74 -40.95
C VAL A 655 22.51 6.58 -41.92
N PHE A 656 21.54 5.78 -41.52
CA PHE A 656 20.23 5.74 -42.15
C PHE A 656 19.35 6.80 -41.52
N VAL A 657 18.71 7.65 -42.34
CA VAL A 657 17.86 8.77 -41.88
C VAL A 657 16.41 8.53 -42.21
N LEU A 658 15.56 8.60 -41.20
CA LEU A 658 14.11 8.66 -41.29
C LEU A 658 13.64 10.11 -41.10
N GLU A 659 12.76 10.60 -41.98
CA GLU A 659 12.12 11.89 -41.81
C GLU A 659 10.67 11.71 -41.33
N LEU A 660 10.33 12.43 -40.26
CA LEU A 660 8.98 12.50 -39.71
C LEU A 660 8.49 13.92 -39.87
N ASN A 661 7.48 14.09 -40.72
CA ASN A 661 6.74 15.34 -40.79
C ASN A 661 5.49 15.17 -39.92
N ASN A 662 5.43 15.90 -38.82
CA ASN A 662 4.18 16.00 -38.09
C ASN A 662 3.23 16.85 -38.96
N PRO A 663 2.10 16.32 -39.45
CA PRO A 663 1.12 17.19 -40.04
C PRO A 663 0.73 18.22 -38.98
N THR A 664 1.03 19.46 -39.23
CA THR A 664 0.62 20.63 -38.40
C THR A 664 -0.85 20.44 -38.00
N PRO A 665 -1.19 20.60 -36.71
CA PRO A 665 -2.53 20.35 -36.19
C PRO A 665 -3.59 21.23 -36.87
#